data_47e1a85cee66b0ad9c270d7f5022150e
#
_entry.id   47e1a85cee66b0ad9c270d7f5022150e
#
_cell.length_a   1.000
_cell.length_b   1.000
_cell.length_c   1.000
_cell.angle_alpha   90.00
_cell.angle_beta   90.00
_cell.angle_gamma   90.00
#
_symmetry.space_group_name_H-M   'P 1'
#
loop_
_entity.id
_entity.type
_entity.pdbx_description
1 polymer ?
#
loop_
_entity_poly.entity_id
_entity_poly.type
_entity_poly.pdbx_seq_one_letter_code
_entity_poly.pdbx_strand_id
1 'polypeptide(L)'
;KFGGYVRSYRDEKTGRDMFVQEDYRSVIAVPYDIPVLGYGNNTVNSLRIWDAEPVNTFNLNSFDKGDYQKAIEEENLAKNIVEVLYPNDNHYAGKELRLKQQYFFVSASVQRAVDRYKSMNNVGSEMCIRDSNGDVKNIYKKVTFQLNDTHPTVAVAELMRILMDENGLEWDEAWDITTKTVAYTNHTIMAEALEKWPIELFSRLLPRIYQIVEEINRRFVEEIKAKYPGNQEKVRKMAIIYDGQVKMANLAIVAGYSVNGVAKLHTEILKKQELRDFYEMMPEKFNNKTNGITQRRFLKHANPLLSDWITDKIGDGWVTDLSQLEKLMLYVDDPKAQQDFMQIKYKNKVRLAKYIKENNGIDVDPNSIFDVQVKRLHEYKRQLLNILHVMYLYNQIKRNPDYDMVPRTFIFGAKAAAGYKIAKQTIKLINNVANVINNDASIKGKIKVVFIENYRVSNGEIIFAAADVSEQISTASKEASGTGNMKFMLNGAITLGTMDGANVEIVNEVGAENAQIFGLSSDEVIRFENEGGYDPMEIFNNDQEIRDVLMELINGKYSPEDTEMFRDIYNSLLNNDGGRRADTYFILKDFRSYAEAQRKIDERYRDTNGWAKTVMTNTAKAGKFSSDRTIEEYATEIWKLTKTPVEM
;
A
#
# COMPACT_ATOMS: atom_id res chain seq x y z
N LYS A 1 14.53 -0.49 -24.18
CA LYS A 1 14.76 -1.62 -25.10
C LYS A 1 14.17 -2.89 -24.50
N PHE A 2 13.42 -3.65 -25.30
CA PHE A 2 12.77 -4.88 -24.89
C PHE A 2 13.06 -6.02 -25.88
N GLY A 3 13.33 -7.24 -25.37
CA GLY A 3 13.58 -8.43 -26.17
C GLY A 3 14.93 -8.43 -26.87
N GLY A 4 15.05 -9.25 -27.89
CA GLY A 4 16.30 -9.46 -28.61
C GLY A 4 17.27 -10.34 -27.84
N TYR A 5 18.54 -10.20 -28.14
CA TYR A 5 19.62 -10.94 -27.49
C TYR A 5 20.83 -10.03 -27.25
N VAL A 6 21.76 -10.48 -26.39
CA VAL A 6 22.98 -9.73 -26.07
C VAL A 6 24.15 -10.39 -26.77
N ARG A 7 24.83 -9.59 -27.61
CA ARG A 7 26.14 -10.00 -28.17
C ARG A 7 27.23 -9.35 -27.34
N SER A 8 28.22 -10.15 -26.91
CA SER A 8 29.44 -9.66 -26.28
C SER A 8 30.61 -9.74 -27.25
N TYR A 9 31.47 -8.76 -27.16
CA TYR A 9 32.76 -8.75 -27.87
C TYR A 9 33.80 -8.01 -27.06
N ARG A 10 35.06 -8.36 -27.27
CA ARG A 10 36.18 -7.67 -26.64
C ARG A 10 36.59 -6.49 -27.51
N ASP A 11 36.56 -5.30 -26.93
CA ASP A 11 37.03 -4.10 -27.61
C ASP A 11 38.57 -4.11 -27.66
N GLU A 12 39.14 -4.11 -28.87
CA GLU A 12 40.60 -4.19 -29.09
C GLU A 12 41.34 -2.96 -28.56
N LYS A 13 40.66 -1.79 -28.46
CA LYS A 13 41.32 -0.54 -28.02
C LYS A 13 41.35 -0.44 -26.49
N THR A 14 40.33 -0.87 -25.84
CA THR A 14 40.19 -0.74 -24.37
C THR A 14 40.50 -2.03 -23.64
N GLY A 15 40.51 -3.18 -24.34
CA GLY A 15 40.63 -4.50 -23.76
C GLY A 15 39.45 -4.95 -22.92
N ARG A 16 38.31 -4.25 -23.02
CA ARG A 16 37.08 -4.51 -22.22
C ARG A 16 36.10 -5.38 -22.98
N ASP A 17 35.33 -6.13 -22.23
CA ASP A 17 34.16 -6.84 -22.75
C ASP A 17 32.98 -5.87 -22.90
N MET A 18 32.54 -5.73 -24.13
CA MET A 18 31.41 -4.86 -24.51
C MET A 18 30.15 -5.70 -24.73
N PHE A 19 29.02 -5.17 -24.30
CA PHE A 19 27.71 -5.83 -24.41
C PHE A 19 26.77 -4.97 -25.25
N VAL A 20 26.27 -5.55 -26.34
CA VAL A 20 25.35 -4.87 -27.26
C VAL A 20 24.09 -5.69 -27.39
N GLN A 21 22.95 -5.08 -27.09
CA GLN A 21 21.64 -5.68 -27.30
C GLN A 21 21.24 -5.51 -28.77
N GLU A 22 20.93 -6.61 -29.45
CA GLU A 22 20.54 -6.66 -30.86
C GLU A 22 19.11 -7.22 -30.99
N ASP A 23 18.44 -6.94 -32.13
CA ASP A 23 17.06 -7.37 -32.44
C ASP A 23 16.03 -7.03 -31.36
N TYR A 24 16.14 -5.85 -30.78
CA TYR A 24 15.26 -5.34 -29.73
C TYR A 24 14.19 -4.40 -30.27
N ARG A 25 13.11 -4.25 -29.53
CA ARG A 25 12.12 -3.18 -29.72
C ARG A 25 12.43 -2.00 -28.83
N SER A 26 12.32 -0.78 -29.36
CA SER A 26 12.51 0.47 -28.61
C SER A 26 11.19 1.19 -28.40
N VAL A 27 11.09 1.83 -27.25
CA VAL A 27 10.00 2.77 -26.92
C VAL A 27 10.64 4.05 -26.41
N ILE A 28 10.12 5.20 -26.83
CA ILE A 28 10.55 6.52 -26.38
C ILE A 28 9.75 6.89 -25.13
N ALA A 29 10.44 7.31 -24.07
CA ALA A 29 9.82 7.82 -22.87
C ALA A 29 9.75 9.34 -22.92
N VAL A 30 8.54 9.90 -22.84
CA VAL A 30 8.26 11.34 -22.88
C VAL A 30 7.87 11.82 -21.47
N PRO A 31 8.63 12.76 -20.88
CA PRO A 31 8.37 13.23 -19.53
C PRO A 31 7.24 14.26 -19.45
N TYR A 32 6.38 14.13 -18.45
CA TYR A 32 5.41 15.14 -18.05
C TYR A 32 5.62 15.47 -16.57
N ASP A 33 5.82 16.73 -16.26
CA ASP A 33 6.07 17.22 -14.91
C ASP A 33 4.83 17.89 -14.32
N ILE A 34 4.40 17.37 -13.17
CA ILE A 34 3.35 17.97 -12.35
C ILE A 34 4.03 18.75 -11.23
N PRO A 35 3.83 20.07 -11.12
CA PRO A 35 4.43 20.85 -10.04
C PRO A 35 3.81 20.50 -8.70
N VAL A 36 4.66 20.28 -7.70
CA VAL A 36 4.27 20.07 -6.30
C VAL A 36 4.75 21.27 -5.50
N LEU A 37 3.81 22.13 -5.12
CA LEU A 37 4.08 23.38 -4.44
C LEU A 37 4.31 23.15 -2.94
N GLY A 38 5.32 23.83 -2.40
CA GLY A 38 5.51 23.96 -0.97
C GLY A 38 4.42 24.82 -0.34
N TYR A 39 4.02 24.50 0.89
CA TYR A 39 3.03 25.29 1.62
C TYR A 39 3.68 26.54 2.22
N GLY A 40 3.19 27.73 1.80
CA GLY A 40 3.64 29.02 2.33
C GLY A 40 5.11 29.34 2.06
N ASN A 41 5.72 28.77 1.01
CA ASN A 41 7.10 29.07 0.62
C ASN A 41 7.27 28.97 -0.92
N ASN A 42 8.45 29.32 -1.41
CA ASN A 42 8.76 29.36 -2.85
C ASN A 42 9.31 28.02 -3.39
N THR A 43 9.19 26.91 -2.66
CA THR A 43 9.64 25.59 -3.14
C THR A 43 8.65 25.03 -4.15
N VAL A 44 9.17 24.55 -5.28
CA VAL A 44 8.42 23.79 -6.29
C VAL A 44 9.19 22.51 -6.59
N ASN A 45 8.64 21.38 -6.21
CA ASN A 45 9.16 20.07 -6.60
C ASN A 45 8.38 19.53 -7.80
N SER A 46 8.91 18.52 -8.48
CA SER A 46 8.28 17.89 -9.63
C SER A 46 7.90 16.46 -9.33
N LEU A 47 6.64 16.12 -9.60
CA LEU A 47 6.21 14.74 -9.80
C LEU A 47 6.31 14.45 -11.29
N ARG A 48 7.28 13.62 -11.70
CA ARG A 48 7.44 13.23 -13.10
C ARG A 48 6.71 11.94 -13.40
N ILE A 49 5.90 11.96 -14.43
CA ILE A 49 5.29 10.81 -15.08
C ILE A 49 5.82 10.68 -16.50
N TRP A 50 5.69 9.50 -17.08
CA TRP A 50 6.23 9.20 -18.40
C TRP A 50 5.12 8.70 -19.32
N ASP A 51 5.02 9.29 -20.50
CA ASP A 51 4.26 8.74 -21.61
C ASP A 51 5.18 7.89 -22.51
N ALA A 52 4.59 7.02 -23.31
CA ALA A 52 5.30 6.12 -24.20
C ALA A 52 4.96 6.40 -25.66
N GLU A 53 5.99 6.68 -26.47
CA GLU A 53 5.86 6.89 -27.89
C GLU A 53 6.64 5.83 -28.68
N PRO A 54 6.15 5.41 -29.85
CA PRO A 54 6.90 4.52 -30.73
C PRO A 54 8.07 5.28 -31.40
N VAL A 55 9.11 4.54 -31.77
CA VAL A 55 10.19 5.11 -32.62
C VAL A 55 9.66 5.42 -34.02
N ASN A 56 8.81 4.53 -34.55
CA ASN A 56 8.12 4.69 -35.82
C ASN A 56 6.62 4.65 -35.61
N THR A 57 5.93 5.71 -35.91
CA THR A 57 4.46 5.82 -35.72
C THR A 57 3.66 5.02 -36.73
N PHE A 58 4.23 4.80 -37.94
CA PHE A 58 3.53 4.14 -39.03
C PHE A 58 4.50 3.41 -39.96
N ASN A 59 4.20 2.17 -40.28
CA ASN A 59 4.96 1.36 -41.20
C ASN A 59 4.27 1.30 -42.59
N LEU A 60 4.66 2.21 -43.48
CA LEU A 60 4.07 2.34 -44.82
C LEU A 60 4.22 1.05 -45.64
N ASN A 61 5.35 0.36 -45.53
CA ASN A 61 5.58 -0.88 -46.28
C ASN A 61 4.60 -2.03 -45.87
N SER A 62 4.24 -2.08 -44.60
CA SER A 62 3.23 -3.04 -44.12
C SER A 62 1.83 -2.63 -44.58
N PHE A 63 1.53 -1.34 -44.54
CA PHE A 63 0.27 -0.79 -45.01
C PHE A 63 0.03 -1.09 -46.49
N ASP A 64 1.02 -0.81 -47.36
CA ASP A 64 0.95 -1.04 -48.81
C ASP A 64 0.79 -2.51 -49.16
N LYS A 65 1.23 -3.43 -48.28
CA LYS A 65 1.02 -4.89 -48.42
C LYS A 65 -0.33 -5.38 -47.89
N GLY A 66 -1.18 -4.48 -47.41
CA GLY A 66 -2.48 -4.78 -46.82
C GLY A 66 -2.43 -5.29 -45.38
N ASP A 67 -1.28 -5.25 -44.72
CA ASP A 67 -1.13 -5.61 -43.30
C ASP A 67 -1.31 -4.37 -42.41
N TYR A 68 -2.56 -3.92 -42.30
CA TYR A 68 -2.91 -2.70 -41.58
C TYR A 68 -2.68 -2.77 -40.10
N GLN A 69 -2.78 -3.97 -39.49
CA GLN A 69 -2.49 -4.14 -38.05
C GLN A 69 -1.00 -3.97 -37.76
N LYS A 70 -0.16 -4.54 -38.60
CA LYS A 70 1.30 -4.41 -38.48
C LYS A 70 1.78 -2.99 -38.77
N ALA A 71 1.04 -2.25 -39.59
CA ALA A 71 1.38 -0.85 -39.90
C ALA A 71 1.36 0.07 -38.68
N ILE A 72 0.56 -0.23 -37.66
CA ILE A 72 0.39 0.53 -36.40
C ILE A 72 0.82 -0.28 -35.15
N GLU A 73 1.50 -1.40 -35.30
CA GLU A 73 1.86 -2.32 -34.21
C GLU A 73 2.74 -1.63 -33.17
N GLU A 74 3.74 -0.86 -33.60
CA GLU A 74 4.66 -0.16 -32.68
C GLU A 74 3.94 0.90 -31.85
N GLU A 75 2.99 1.63 -32.46
CA GLU A 75 2.17 2.61 -31.74
C GLU A 75 1.31 1.95 -30.67
N ASN A 76 0.64 0.85 -31.01
CA ASN A 76 -0.19 0.11 -30.07
C ASN A 76 0.63 -0.50 -28.93
N LEU A 77 1.83 -1.02 -29.22
CA LEU A 77 2.73 -1.56 -28.20
C LEU A 77 3.20 -0.49 -27.23
N ALA A 78 3.54 0.71 -27.71
CA ALA A 78 3.94 1.82 -26.87
C ALA A 78 2.78 2.27 -25.98
N LYS A 79 1.60 2.52 -26.55
CA LYS A 79 0.39 2.93 -25.78
C LYS A 79 0.01 1.91 -24.69
N ASN A 80 0.07 0.63 -24.99
CA ASN A 80 -0.27 -0.41 -24.01
C ASN A 80 0.59 -0.35 -22.72
N ILE A 81 1.81 0.16 -22.80
CA ILE A 81 2.69 0.27 -21.63
C ILE A 81 2.12 1.25 -20.59
N VAL A 82 1.46 2.32 -21.02
CA VAL A 82 1.04 3.42 -20.14
C VAL A 82 -0.47 3.56 -19.99
N GLU A 83 -1.27 2.88 -20.82
CA GLU A 83 -2.73 3.04 -20.87
C GLU A 83 -3.42 2.59 -19.58
N VAL A 84 -3.05 1.43 -19.04
CA VAL A 84 -3.64 0.90 -17.81
C VAL A 84 -2.54 0.37 -16.89
N LEU A 85 -2.39 1.00 -15.72
CA LEU A 85 -1.52 0.49 -14.67
C LEU A 85 -2.17 -0.72 -13.97
N TYR A 86 -1.35 -1.65 -13.47
CA TYR A 86 -1.78 -2.89 -12.81
C TYR A 86 -2.71 -3.74 -13.70
N PRO A 87 -2.23 -4.20 -14.87
CA PRO A 87 -2.99 -5.11 -15.70
C PRO A 87 -3.31 -6.40 -14.94
N ASN A 88 -4.34 -7.13 -15.38
CA ASN A 88 -4.59 -8.47 -14.86
C ASN A 88 -3.39 -9.38 -15.18
N ASP A 89 -2.66 -9.81 -14.19
CA ASP A 89 -1.43 -10.63 -14.28
C ASP A 89 -1.65 -12.11 -13.94
N ASN A 90 -2.90 -12.56 -13.95
CA ASN A 90 -3.23 -13.99 -13.82
C ASN A 90 -2.80 -14.81 -15.05
N HIS A 91 -2.48 -14.17 -16.16
CA HIS A 91 -2.00 -14.78 -17.39
C HIS A 91 -0.64 -14.21 -17.82
N TYR A 92 0.06 -14.95 -18.68
CA TYR A 92 1.42 -14.63 -19.09
C TYR A 92 1.56 -13.24 -19.72
N ALA A 93 0.66 -12.87 -20.62
CA ALA A 93 0.69 -11.55 -21.28
C ALA A 93 0.54 -10.37 -20.29
N GLY A 94 -0.28 -10.53 -19.25
CA GLY A 94 -0.43 -9.54 -18.20
C GLY A 94 0.83 -9.40 -17.35
N LYS A 95 1.48 -10.51 -17.01
CA LYS A 95 2.80 -10.51 -16.32
C LYS A 95 3.86 -9.82 -17.18
N GLU A 96 3.92 -10.12 -18.47
CA GLU A 96 4.85 -9.47 -19.40
C GLU A 96 4.61 -7.96 -19.46
N LEU A 97 3.35 -7.54 -19.61
CA LEU A 97 3.00 -6.12 -19.62
C LEU A 97 3.39 -5.42 -18.30
N ARG A 98 3.13 -6.06 -17.17
CA ARG A 98 3.51 -5.52 -15.85
C ARG A 98 5.02 -5.34 -15.73
N LEU A 99 5.83 -6.29 -16.18
CA LEU A 99 7.29 -6.17 -16.17
C LEU A 99 7.79 -5.08 -17.15
N LYS A 100 7.13 -4.95 -18.33
CA LYS A 100 7.41 -3.85 -19.26
C LYS A 100 7.17 -2.48 -18.63
N GLN A 101 6.04 -2.31 -17.92
CA GLN A 101 5.72 -1.08 -17.22
C GLN A 101 6.79 -0.72 -16.18
N GLN A 102 7.18 -1.66 -15.34
CA GLN A 102 8.21 -1.45 -14.33
C GLN A 102 9.54 -1.01 -14.95
N TYR A 103 10.03 -1.75 -15.94
CA TYR A 103 11.30 -1.41 -16.58
C TYR A 103 11.24 -0.10 -17.36
N PHE A 104 10.13 0.19 -18.05
CA PHE A 104 9.95 1.44 -18.78
C PHE A 104 10.08 2.67 -17.87
N PHE A 105 9.32 2.74 -16.79
CA PHE A 105 9.38 3.86 -15.85
C PHE A 105 10.73 3.98 -15.15
N VAL A 106 11.29 2.85 -14.75
CA VAL A 106 12.58 2.80 -14.05
C VAL A 106 13.70 3.24 -14.98
N SER A 107 13.80 2.66 -16.17
CA SER A 107 14.86 2.98 -17.13
C SER A 107 14.85 4.46 -17.53
N ALA A 108 13.66 5.02 -17.82
CA ALA A 108 13.52 6.44 -18.12
C ALA A 108 13.99 7.33 -16.97
N SER A 109 13.62 6.98 -15.74
CA SER A 109 13.95 7.76 -14.54
C SER A 109 15.43 7.69 -14.19
N VAL A 110 16.04 6.50 -14.27
CA VAL A 110 17.48 6.31 -13.95
C VAL A 110 18.33 7.00 -15.02
N GLN A 111 18.04 6.82 -16.31
CA GLN A 111 18.75 7.51 -17.40
C GLN A 111 18.71 9.03 -17.18
N ARG A 112 17.53 9.58 -16.93
CA ARG A 112 17.37 11.03 -16.71
C ARG A 112 18.13 11.53 -15.48
N ALA A 113 18.17 10.77 -14.40
CA ALA A 113 18.92 11.15 -13.21
C ALA A 113 20.43 11.18 -13.48
N VAL A 114 20.96 10.19 -14.20
CA VAL A 114 22.37 10.14 -14.61
C VAL A 114 22.72 11.29 -15.57
N ASP A 115 21.88 11.56 -16.56
CA ASP A 115 22.09 12.66 -17.51
C ASP A 115 22.08 14.03 -16.82
N ARG A 116 21.13 14.23 -15.90
CA ARG A 116 21.08 15.45 -15.09
C ARG A 116 22.32 15.61 -14.23
N TYR A 117 22.78 14.53 -13.59
CA TYR A 117 24.00 14.56 -12.80
C TYR A 117 25.21 14.96 -13.65
N LYS A 118 25.38 14.36 -14.85
CA LYS A 118 26.46 14.71 -15.79
C LYS A 118 26.38 16.18 -16.22
N SER A 119 25.20 16.64 -16.61
CA SER A 119 25.03 18.04 -17.08
C SER A 119 25.30 19.07 -15.99
N MET A 120 24.98 18.79 -14.73
CA MET A 120 25.23 19.71 -13.61
C MET A 120 26.72 19.75 -13.19
N ASN A 121 27.47 18.69 -13.40
CA ASN A 121 28.88 18.62 -13.06
C ASN A 121 29.82 19.05 -14.20
N ASN A 122 29.26 19.27 -15.41
CA ASN A 122 30.00 19.77 -16.57
C ASN A 122 29.92 21.30 -16.76
N VAL A 123 29.44 22.06 -15.77
CA VAL A 123 29.38 23.51 -15.81
C VAL A 123 30.78 24.09 -15.69
N GLY A 124 31.49 24.20 -16.84
CA GLY A 124 32.86 24.74 -16.93
C GLY A 124 33.59 24.47 -18.25
N SER A 125 33.08 23.60 -19.10
CA SER A 125 33.66 23.38 -20.44
C SER A 125 32.62 23.69 -21.52
N GLU A 126 32.86 24.77 -22.25
CA GLU A 126 32.16 25.06 -23.49
C GLU A 126 32.33 23.91 -24.48
N MET A 127 31.21 23.47 -25.01
CA MET A 127 31.06 22.75 -26.28
C MET A 127 31.76 21.40 -26.42
N CYS A 128 31.08 20.30 -26.05
CA CYS A 128 30.98 19.09 -26.88
C CYS A 128 30.04 18.07 -26.22
N ILE A 129 28.82 17.96 -26.68
CA ILE A 129 27.73 17.11 -26.14
C ILE A 129 27.99 15.59 -26.34
N ARG A 130 29.06 15.19 -27.03
CA ARG A 130 29.33 13.79 -27.36
C ARG A 130 30.56 13.15 -26.70
N ASP A 131 31.44 13.93 -26.09
CA ASP A 131 32.72 13.39 -25.54
C ASP A 131 32.97 13.76 -24.06
N SER A 132 31.98 14.30 -23.34
CA SER A 132 32.14 14.53 -21.93
C SER A 132 31.84 13.23 -21.17
N ASN A 133 32.88 12.45 -20.89
CA ASN A 133 32.90 11.46 -19.81
C ASN A 133 32.75 12.21 -18.47
N GLY A 134 31.54 12.79 -18.22
CA GLY A 134 31.23 13.32 -16.91
C GLY A 134 31.41 12.20 -15.88
N ASP A 135 32.29 12.43 -14.93
CA ASP A 135 32.70 11.42 -13.96
C ASP A 135 31.48 10.97 -13.13
N VAL A 136 30.87 9.84 -13.50
CA VAL A 136 29.72 9.23 -12.79
C VAL A 136 30.13 8.57 -11.47
N LYS A 137 31.44 8.47 -11.17
CA LYS A 137 31.94 7.78 -9.98
C LYS A 137 31.46 8.36 -8.65
N ASN A 138 31.13 9.63 -8.65
CA ASN A 138 30.63 10.34 -7.45
C ASN A 138 29.11 10.57 -7.44
N ILE A 139 28.35 9.93 -8.35
CA ILE A 139 26.90 10.13 -8.45
C ILE A 139 26.18 9.83 -7.13
N TYR A 140 26.61 8.82 -6.38
CA TYR A 140 26.05 8.43 -5.08
C TYR A 140 26.08 9.55 -4.02
N LYS A 141 26.94 10.57 -4.20
CA LYS A 141 26.99 11.75 -3.30
C LYS A 141 25.89 12.76 -3.57
N LYS A 142 25.20 12.66 -4.69
CA LYS A 142 24.20 13.63 -5.14
C LYS A 142 22.85 13.01 -5.52
N VAL A 143 22.80 11.70 -5.72
CA VAL A 143 21.62 10.98 -6.16
C VAL A 143 21.38 9.77 -5.26
N THR A 144 20.16 9.61 -4.80
CA THR A 144 19.65 8.40 -4.15
C THR A 144 18.36 7.96 -4.83
N PHE A 145 18.26 6.68 -5.14
CA PHE A 145 17.04 6.05 -5.58
C PHE A 145 16.38 5.33 -4.39
N GLN A 146 15.30 5.90 -3.87
CA GLN A 146 14.49 5.22 -2.85
C GLN A 146 13.50 4.31 -3.56
N LEU A 147 13.70 3.01 -3.47
CA LEU A 147 12.78 2.01 -4.01
C LEU A 147 11.55 1.93 -3.13
N ASN A 148 10.42 2.35 -3.69
CA ASN A 148 9.12 2.30 -3.01
C ASN A 148 8.48 0.94 -3.30
N ASP A 149 8.61 -0.02 -2.38
CA ASP A 149 8.34 -1.44 -2.58
C ASP A 149 9.31 -2.08 -3.60
N THR A 150 9.00 -3.27 -4.09
CA THR A 150 9.82 -4.00 -5.06
C THR A 150 9.55 -3.60 -6.52
N HIS A 151 8.51 -2.81 -6.77
CA HIS A 151 8.09 -2.42 -8.11
C HIS A 151 9.21 -1.78 -8.95
N PRO A 152 10.06 -0.89 -8.40
CA PRO A 152 11.17 -0.29 -9.14
C PRO A 152 12.51 -1.01 -8.98
N THR A 153 12.56 -2.23 -8.45
CA THR A 153 13.83 -2.90 -8.11
C THR A 153 14.75 -3.16 -9.30
N VAL A 154 14.22 -3.24 -10.52
CA VAL A 154 15.05 -3.32 -11.74
C VAL A 154 16.00 -2.12 -11.89
N ALA A 155 15.82 -1.04 -11.13
CA ALA A 155 16.72 0.11 -11.06
C ALA A 155 18.14 -0.30 -10.67
N VAL A 156 18.30 -1.32 -9.85
CA VAL A 156 19.62 -1.86 -9.46
C VAL A 156 20.42 -2.30 -10.69
N ALA A 157 19.84 -3.18 -11.49
CA ALA A 157 20.48 -3.71 -12.68
C ALA A 157 20.55 -2.68 -13.82
N GLU A 158 19.58 -1.79 -13.95
CA GLU A 158 19.60 -0.71 -14.93
C GLU A 158 20.71 0.32 -14.62
N LEU A 159 20.90 0.68 -13.37
CA LEU A 159 22.02 1.54 -12.98
C LEU A 159 23.37 0.87 -13.27
N MET A 160 23.52 -0.42 -12.93
CA MET A 160 24.70 -1.20 -13.27
C MET A 160 24.96 -1.18 -14.78
N ARG A 161 23.93 -1.42 -15.60
CA ARG A 161 24.02 -1.38 -17.07
C ARG A 161 24.54 -0.02 -17.55
N ILE A 162 23.95 1.06 -17.08
CA ILE A 162 24.36 2.41 -17.47
C ILE A 162 25.79 2.70 -17.06
N LEU A 163 26.20 2.33 -15.85
CA LEU A 163 27.55 2.55 -15.35
C LEU A 163 28.59 1.74 -16.15
N MET A 164 28.30 0.48 -16.44
CA MET A 164 29.22 -0.41 -17.14
C MET A 164 29.19 -0.21 -18.66
N ASP A 165 28.01 -0.38 -19.27
CA ASP A 165 27.86 -0.47 -20.73
C ASP A 165 27.96 0.89 -21.41
N GLU A 166 27.47 1.97 -20.76
CA GLU A 166 27.46 3.32 -21.32
C GLU A 166 28.59 4.22 -20.79
N ASN A 167 29.08 3.96 -19.58
CA ASN A 167 30.12 4.78 -18.96
C ASN A 167 31.44 4.04 -18.75
N GLY A 168 31.52 2.78 -19.12
CA GLY A 168 32.77 2.00 -19.15
C GLY A 168 33.40 1.71 -17.80
N LEU A 169 32.59 1.65 -16.70
CA LEU A 169 33.10 1.25 -15.40
C LEU A 169 33.25 -0.28 -15.33
N GLU A 170 34.23 -0.73 -14.57
CA GLU A 170 34.33 -2.15 -14.23
C GLU A 170 33.28 -2.56 -13.22
N TRP A 171 33.00 -3.85 -13.13
CA TRP A 171 31.92 -4.40 -12.27
C TRP A 171 32.01 -3.92 -10.83
N ASP A 172 33.16 -4.07 -10.20
CA ASP A 172 33.32 -3.80 -8.77
C ASP A 172 33.10 -2.30 -8.44
N GLU A 173 33.61 -1.42 -9.32
CA GLU A 173 33.36 0.03 -9.20
C GLU A 173 31.89 0.39 -9.42
N ALA A 174 31.24 -0.16 -10.44
CA ALA A 174 29.82 0.05 -10.71
C ALA A 174 28.95 -0.49 -9.56
N TRP A 175 29.29 -1.63 -8.99
CA TRP A 175 28.60 -2.22 -7.86
C TRP A 175 28.74 -1.39 -6.58
N ASP A 176 29.94 -0.91 -6.28
CA ASP A 176 30.18 -0.01 -5.14
C ASP A 176 29.36 1.26 -5.24
N ILE A 177 29.27 1.87 -6.42
CA ILE A 177 28.42 3.04 -6.67
C ILE A 177 26.95 2.69 -6.50
N THR A 178 26.49 1.61 -7.11
CA THR A 178 25.07 1.18 -7.07
C THR A 178 24.61 0.93 -5.65
N THR A 179 25.41 0.21 -4.86
CA THR A 179 25.08 -0.11 -3.46
C THR A 179 25.15 1.09 -2.52
N LYS A 180 25.70 2.22 -2.94
CA LYS A 180 25.67 3.51 -2.22
C LYS A 180 24.53 4.43 -2.72
N THR A 181 23.87 4.08 -3.82
CA THR A 181 22.86 4.92 -4.48
C THR A 181 21.44 4.44 -4.25
N VAL A 182 21.24 3.16 -3.95
CA VAL A 182 19.92 2.53 -3.85
C VAL A 182 19.56 2.26 -2.39
N ALA A 183 18.35 2.65 -1.98
CA ALA A 183 17.73 2.29 -0.71
C ALA A 183 16.34 1.70 -0.95
N TYR A 184 15.86 0.84 -0.05
CA TYR A 184 14.64 0.08 -0.22
C TYR A 184 13.69 0.24 0.97
N THR A 185 12.43 0.57 0.68
CA THR A 185 11.33 0.54 1.63
C THR A 185 10.42 -0.64 1.33
N ASN A 186 10.27 -1.54 2.30
CA ASN A 186 9.33 -2.65 2.22
C ASN A 186 7.93 -2.20 2.70
N HIS A 187 6.88 -2.52 1.93
CA HIS A 187 5.49 -2.19 2.23
C HIS A 187 4.60 -3.40 2.49
N THR A 188 5.16 -4.62 2.51
CA THR A 188 4.38 -5.83 2.71
C THR A 188 5.03 -6.79 3.70
N ILE A 189 4.20 -7.51 4.47
CA ILE A 189 4.64 -8.58 5.34
C ILE A 189 4.44 -9.93 4.65
N MET A 190 3.45 -10.02 3.76
CA MET A 190 3.03 -11.29 3.18
C MET A 190 4.07 -11.78 2.15
N ALA A 191 4.71 -12.93 2.44
CA ALA A 191 5.69 -13.55 1.54
C ALA A 191 5.14 -13.82 0.14
N GLU A 192 3.86 -14.14 0.02
CA GLU A 192 3.15 -14.34 -1.26
C GLU A 192 3.00 -13.07 -2.09
N ALA A 193 3.03 -11.90 -1.45
CA ALA A 193 2.94 -10.59 -2.11
C ALA A 193 4.32 -10.03 -2.53
N LEU A 194 5.43 -10.69 -2.17
CA LEU A 194 6.76 -10.34 -2.64
C LEU A 194 6.91 -10.75 -4.12
N GLU A 195 7.25 -9.79 -4.97
CA GLU A 195 7.31 -10.01 -6.42
C GLU A 195 8.38 -11.01 -6.81
N LYS A 196 7.98 -11.97 -7.65
CA LYS A 196 8.85 -12.98 -8.25
C LYS A 196 8.54 -13.07 -9.74
N TRP A 197 9.59 -13.10 -10.56
CA TRP A 197 9.43 -13.21 -12.01
C TRP A 197 9.99 -14.54 -12.51
N PRO A 198 9.25 -15.27 -13.36
CA PRO A 198 9.83 -16.45 -14.02
C PRO A 198 11.07 -16.05 -14.82
N ILE A 199 12.14 -16.84 -14.70
CA ILE A 199 13.40 -16.60 -15.43
C ILE A 199 13.17 -16.48 -16.93
N GLU A 200 12.35 -17.38 -17.50
CA GLU A 200 12.05 -17.37 -18.93
C GLU A 200 11.46 -16.03 -19.40
N LEU A 201 10.48 -15.49 -18.65
CA LEU A 201 9.89 -14.19 -18.97
C LEU A 201 10.91 -13.06 -18.82
N PHE A 202 11.62 -13.04 -17.68
CA PHE A 202 12.53 -11.95 -17.35
C PHE A 202 13.73 -11.90 -18.32
N SER A 203 14.36 -13.06 -18.61
CA SER A 203 15.52 -13.14 -19.49
C SER A 203 15.17 -12.87 -20.97
N ARG A 204 13.98 -13.29 -21.41
CA ARG A 204 13.50 -13.04 -22.77
C ARG A 204 13.16 -11.56 -22.99
N LEU A 205 12.51 -10.93 -22.01
CA LEU A 205 12.08 -9.54 -22.13
C LEU A 205 13.22 -8.55 -21.91
N LEU A 206 14.10 -8.83 -20.94
CA LEU A 206 15.17 -7.95 -20.47
C LEU A 206 16.53 -8.68 -20.45
N PRO A 207 17.04 -9.14 -21.60
CA PRO A 207 18.19 -10.07 -21.63
C PRO A 207 19.45 -9.49 -20.99
N ARG A 208 19.77 -8.21 -21.21
CA ARG A 208 20.96 -7.60 -20.59
C ARG A 208 20.79 -7.40 -19.09
N ILE A 209 19.62 -6.96 -18.66
CA ILE A 209 19.28 -6.80 -17.24
C ILE A 209 19.36 -8.15 -16.51
N TYR A 210 18.86 -9.22 -17.14
CA TYR A 210 18.93 -10.56 -16.57
C TYR A 210 20.39 -11.01 -16.36
N GLN A 211 21.29 -10.82 -17.34
CA GLN A 211 22.71 -11.15 -17.19
C GLN A 211 23.35 -10.45 -15.97
N ILE A 212 22.99 -9.18 -15.75
CA ILE A 212 23.48 -8.42 -14.61
C ILE A 212 22.93 -8.99 -13.30
N VAL A 213 21.62 -9.26 -13.24
CA VAL A 213 20.99 -9.88 -12.05
C VAL A 213 21.59 -11.26 -11.76
N GLU A 214 21.87 -12.05 -12.79
CA GLU A 214 22.48 -13.38 -12.66
C GLU A 214 23.87 -13.29 -12.04
N GLU A 215 24.70 -12.32 -12.46
CA GLU A 215 26.04 -12.12 -11.89
C GLU A 215 25.98 -11.57 -10.45
N ILE A 216 25.03 -10.67 -10.15
CA ILE A 216 24.77 -10.23 -8.77
C ILE A 216 24.41 -11.44 -7.89
N ASN A 217 23.50 -12.28 -8.37
CA ASN A 217 23.09 -13.50 -7.67
C ASN A 217 24.28 -14.46 -7.44
N ARG A 218 25.08 -14.71 -8.47
CA ARG A 218 26.25 -15.61 -8.36
C ARG A 218 27.19 -15.15 -7.25
N ARG A 219 27.56 -13.87 -7.24
CA ARG A 219 28.45 -13.29 -6.23
C ARG A 219 27.84 -13.36 -4.84
N PHE A 220 26.57 -12.99 -4.69
CA PHE A 220 25.90 -13.02 -3.41
C PHE A 220 25.73 -14.45 -2.85
N VAL A 221 25.46 -15.44 -3.69
CA VAL A 221 25.41 -16.85 -3.28
C VAL A 221 26.78 -17.33 -2.76
N GLU A 222 27.89 -16.87 -3.36
CA GLU A 222 29.23 -17.16 -2.84
C GLU A 222 29.45 -16.54 -1.45
N GLU A 223 28.99 -15.32 -1.21
CA GLU A 223 29.05 -14.67 0.11
C GLU A 223 28.22 -15.45 1.16
N ILE A 224 27.01 -15.90 0.80
CA ILE A 224 26.18 -16.73 1.70
C ILE A 224 26.91 -18.04 2.05
N LYS A 225 27.47 -18.73 1.04
CA LYS A 225 28.19 -19.99 1.24
C LYS A 225 29.45 -19.81 2.10
N ALA A 226 30.16 -18.70 1.92
CA ALA A 226 31.34 -18.36 2.72
C ALA A 226 30.96 -18.09 4.21
N LYS A 227 29.86 -17.36 4.43
CA LYS A 227 29.41 -17.02 5.79
C LYS A 227 28.72 -18.19 6.50
N TYR A 228 28.00 -19.03 5.74
CA TYR A 228 27.21 -20.16 6.27
C TYR A 228 27.55 -21.47 5.52
N PRO A 229 28.74 -22.04 5.71
CA PRO A 229 29.18 -23.24 4.99
C PRO A 229 28.19 -24.39 5.13
N GLY A 230 27.80 -25.00 4.02
CA GLY A 230 26.90 -26.17 3.98
C GLY A 230 25.41 -25.87 4.20
N ASN A 231 25.03 -24.64 4.50
CA ASN A 231 23.63 -24.28 4.77
C ASN A 231 22.86 -23.99 3.47
N GLN A 232 22.35 -25.03 2.82
CA GLN A 232 21.59 -24.91 1.58
C GLN A 232 20.25 -24.19 1.76
N GLU A 233 19.65 -24.26 2.97
CA GLU A 233 18.38 -23.58 3.21
C GLU A 233 18.54 -22.05 3.20
N LYS A 234 19.61 -21.52 3.79
CA LYS A 234 19.91 -20.09 3.70
C LYS A 234 20.15 -19.65 2.24
N VAL A 235 20.86 -20.47 1.46
CA VAL A 235 21.03 -20.20 0.01
C VAL A 235 19.68 -20.13 -0.68
N ARG A 236 18.79 -21.11 -0.46
CA ARG A 236 17.45 -21.15 -1.06
C ARG A 236 16.61 -19.94 -0.69
N LYS A 237 16.63 -19.51 0.55
CA LYS A 237 15.84 -18.38 1.05
C LYS A 237 16.37 -17.04 0.56
N MET A 238 17.69 -16.85 0.59
CA MET A 238 18.32 -15.54 0.37
C MET A 238 18.76 -15.30 -1.08
N ALA A 239 18.99 -16.33 -1.89
CA ALA A 239 19.40 -16.17 -3.28
C ALA A 239 18.37 -15.31 -4.05
N ILE A 240 18.86 -14.48 -4.95
CA ILE A 240 18.05 -13.62 -5.82
C ILE A 240 17.36 -14.47 -6.89
N ILE A 241 18.09 -15.43 -7.44
CA ILE A 241 17.57 -16.39 -8.42
C ILE A 241 17.57 -17.78 -7.80
N TYR A 242 16.38 -18.36 -7.66
CA TYR A 242 16.19 -19.72 -7.15
C TYR A 242 14.85 -20.28 -7.62
N ASP A 243 14.75 -21.61 -7.80
CA ASP A 243 13.53 -22.31 -8.23
C ASP A 243 12.90 -21.71 -9.51
N GLY A 244 13.72 -21.36 -10.49
CA GLY A 244 13.24 -20.81 -11.76
C GLY A 244 12.68 -19.39 -11.68
N GLN A 245 12.94 -18.67 -10.58
CA GLN A 245 12.37 -17.33 -10.34
C GLN A 245 13.42 -16.30 -9.93
N VAL A 246 13.19 -15.05 -10.33
CA VAL A 246 13.92 -13.87 -9.87
C VAL A 246 13.14 -13.23 -8.73
N LYS A 247 13.73 -13.20 -7.52
CA LYS A 247 13.11 -12.67 -6.29
C LYS A 247 13.49 -11.20 -6.13
N MET A 248 12.56 -10.31 -6.40
CA MET A 248 12.84 -8.87 -6.46
C MET A 248 13.17 -8.27 -5.08
N ALA A 249 12.48 -8.68 -4.02
CA ALA A 249 12.81 -8.22 -2.67
C ALA A 249 14.24 -8.61 -2.26
N ASN A 250 14.69 -9.80 -2.60
CA ASN A 250 16.03 -10.25 -2.31
C ASN A 250 17.08 -9.37 -3.04
N LEU A 251 16.83 -9.04 -4.31
CA LEU A 251 17.68 -8.12 -5.08
C LEU A 251 17.72 -6.72 -4.43
N ALA A 252 16.58 -6.18 -4.03
CA ALA A 252 16.50 -4.87 -3.38
C ALA A 252 17.25 -4.80 -2.05
N ILE A 253 17.18 -5.87 -1.24
CA ILE A 253 17.89 -5.95 0.05
C ILE A 253 19.39 -6.06 -0.15
N VAL A 254 19.82 -6.90 -1.10
CA VAL A 254 21.26 -7.10 -1.38
C VAL A 254 21.90 -5.80 -1.86
N ALA A 255 21.25 -5.08 -2.77
CA ALA A 255 21.78 -3.86 -3.36
C ALA A 255 21.56 -2.60 -2.50
N GLY A 256 20.51 -2.56 -1.68
CA GLY A 256 20.17 -1.39 -0.89
C GLY A 256 21.14 -1.12 0.27
N TYR A 257 21.56 0.14 0.46
CA TYR A 257 22.31 0.53 1.66
C TYR A 257 21.44 0.69 2.91
N SER A 258 20.13 0.81 2.71
CA SER A 258 19.11 0.88 3.77
C SER A 258 17.88 0.10 3.37
N VAL A 259 17.33 -0.65 4.32
CA VAL A 259 16.07 -1.40 4.20
C VAL A 259 15.19 -0.99 5.36
N ASN A 260 14.08 -0.34 5.09
CA ASN A 260 13.18 0.06 6.16
C ASN A 260 11.79 -0.54 6.02
N GLY A 261 11.21 -0.85 7.18
CA GLY A 261 9.77 -1.05 7.32
C GLY A 261 9.05 0.28 7.52
N VAL A 262 7.72 0.25 7.60
CA VAL A 262 6.85 1.44 7.58
C VAL A 262 6.00 1.60 8.84
N ALA A 263 6.20 0.75 9.84
CA ALA A 263 5.70 0.85 11.22
C ALA A 263 6.62 0.03 12.14
N LYS A 264 6.64 0.34 13.43
CA LYS A 264 7.52 -0.37 14.38
C LYS A 264 7.28 -1.88 14.41
N LEU A 265 6.02 -2.30 14.54
CA LEU A 265 5.67 -3.72 14.53
C LEU A 265 6.06 -4.38 13.22
N HIS A 266 5.78 -3.75 12.08
CA HIS A 266 6.17 -4.24 10.76
C HIS A 266 7.67 -4.50 10.68
N THR A 267 8.48 -3.54 11.08
CA THR A 267 9.94 -3.64 11.07
C THR A 267 10.43 -4.79 11.94
N GLU A 268 9.84 -4.99 13.12
CA GLU A 268 10.19 -6.11 14.00
C GLU A 268 9.81 -7.46 13.41
N ILE A 269 8.65 -7.57 12.73
CA ILE A 269 8.25 -8.79 12.01
C ILE A 269 9.21 -9.08 10.86
N LEU A 270 9.61 -8.07 10.09
CA LEU A 270 10.63 -8.24 9.04
C LEU A 270 11.94 -8.79 9.60
N LYS A 271 12.44 -8.22 10.70
CA LYS A 271 13.71 -8.63 11.34
C LYS A 271 13.66 -10.03 11.94
N LYS A 272 12.54 -10.41 12.54
CA LYS A 272 12.43 -11.65 13.34
C LYS A 272 11.83 -12.82 12.58
N GLN A 273 11.07 -12.55 11.51
CA GLN A 273 10.33 -13.55 10.75
C GLN A 273 10.70 -13.50 9.26
N GLU A 274 10.09 -12.61 8.49
CA GLU A 274 10.09 -12.65 7.02
C GLU A 274 11.48 -12.48 6.39
N LEU A 275 12.30 -11.58 6.91
CA LEU A 275 13.63 -11.26 6.40
C LEU A 275 14.74 -11.56 7.43
N ARG A 276 14.46 -12.48 8.35
CA ARG A 276 15.36 -12.81 9.44
C ARG A 276 16.78 -13.18 8.96
N ASP A 277 16.90 -14.02 7.94
CA ASP A 277 18.19 -14.45 7.42
C ASP A 277 19.00 -13.26 6.87
N PHE A 278 18.35 -12.30 6.22
CA PHE A 278 19.00 -11.06 5.78
C PHE A 278 19.39 -10.16 6.95
N TYR A 279 18.50 -10.05 7.96
CA TYR A 279 18.82 -9.26 9.15
C TYR A 279 19.99 -9.83 9.92
N GLU A 280 20.06 -11.16 10.08
CA GLU A 280 21.23 -11.82 10.70
C GLU A 280 22.53 -11.60 9.92
N MET A 281 22.45 -11.47 8.60
CA MET A 281 23.62 -11.27 7.74
C MET A 281 24.06 -9.81 7.66
N MET A 282 23.11 -8.86 7.63
CA MET A 282 23.30 -7.44 7.36
C MET A 282 22.43 -6.56 8.29
N PRO A 283 22.56 -6.67 9.64
CA PRO A 283 21.66 -5.99 10.58
C PRO A 283 21.70 -4.47 10.47
N GLU A 284 22.83 -3.90 10.06
CA GLU A 284 23.05 -2.46 9.91
C GLU A 284 22.17 -1.80 8.85
N LYS A 285 21.64 -2.56 7.88
CA LYS A 285 20.76 -2.03 6.83
C LYS A 285 19.35 -1.77 7.34
N PHE A 286 18.87 -2.48 8.39
CA PHE A 286 17.48 -2.51 8.79
C PHE A 286 17.11 -1.41 9.76
N ASN A 287 16.08 -0.65 9.41
CA ASN A 287 15.54 0.42 10.26
C ASN A 287 14.04 0.61 10.04
N ASN A 288 13.42 1.44 10.89
CA ASN A 288 12.00 1.77 10.78
C ASN A 288 11.80 3.24 10.42
N LYS A 289 10.89 3.50 9.49
CA LYS A 289 10.33 4.82 9.21
C LYS A 289 8.82 4.71 9.21
N THR A 290 8.21 5.03 10.35
CA THR A 290 6.74 5.00 10.46
C THR A 290 6.12 5.94 9.45
N ASN A 291 5.14 5.45 8.68
CA ASN A 291 4.40 6.25 7.72
C ASN A 291 3.75 7.47 8.37
N GLY A 292 3.45 8.45 7.55
CA GLY A 292 2.68 9.64 7.91
C GLY A 292 1.79 10.10 6.76
N ILE A 293 0.97 11.08 7.07
CA ILE A 293 0.02 11.71 6.15
C ILE A 293 0.19 13.23 6.17
N THR A 294 -0.19 13.89 5.09
CA THR A 294 -0.18 15.35 5.06
C THR A 294 -1.44 15.94 5.70
N GLN A 295 -1.26 16.69 6.77
CA GLN A 295 -2.33 17.42 7.44
C GLN A 295 -2.94 18.51 6.57
N ARG A 296 -2.20 19.03 5.60
CA ARG A 296 -2.69 20.05 4.67
C ARG A 296 -3.84 19.49 3.81
N ARG A 297 -3.70 18.31 3.25
CA ARG A 297 -4.78 17.65 2.51
C ARG A 297 -5.84 17.05 3.42
N PHE A 298 -5.45 16.24 4.41
CA PHE A 298 -6.37 15.37 5.15
C PHE A 298 -7.01 16.01 6.38
N LEU A 299 -6.63 17.25 6.73
CA LEU A 299 -7.30 18.06 7.74
C LEU A 299 -7.65 19.44 7.19
N LYS A 300 -6.67 20.27 6.83
CA LYS A 300 -6.93 21.66 6.43
C LYS A 300 -7.87 21.75 5.24
N HIS A 301 -7.63 20.97 4.19
CA HIS A 301 -8.46 20.95 2.98
C HIS A 301 -9.73 20.11 3.15
N ALA A 302 -9.61 18.89 3.69
CA ALA A 302 -10.71 17.94 3.77
C ALA A 302 -11.78 18.34 4.78
N ASN A 303 -11.39 18.99 5.89
CA ASN A 303 -12.24 19.33 7.03
C ASN A 303 -12.04 20.78 7.46
N PRO A 304 -12.47 21.75 6.64
CA PRO A 304 -12.26 23.17 6.95
C PRO A 304 -12.90 23.61 8.26
N LEU A 305 -14.06 23.06 8.62
CA LEU A 305 -14.74 23.39 9.87
C LEU A 305 -13.88 23.02 11.10
N LEU A 306 -13.27 21.84 11.08
CA LEU A 306 -12.37 21.41 12.16
C LEU A 306 -11.05 22.21 12.13
N SER A 307 -10.52 22.45 10.94
CA SER A 307 -9.33 23.26 10.74
C SER A 307 -9.47 24.67 11.31
N ASP A 308 -10.59 25.33 11.04
CA ASP A 308 -10.87 26.68 11.54
C ASP A 308 -11.03 26.69 13.06
N TRP A 309 -11.74 25.72 13.62
CA TRP A 309 -11.88 25.56 15.07
C TRP A 309 -10.54 25.29 15.76
N ILE A 310 -9.69 24.45 15.23
CA ILE A 310 -8.33 24.19 15.75
C ILE A 310 -7.51 25.50 15.73
N THR A 311 -7.54 26.20 14.61
CA THR A 311 -6.78 27.46 14.45
C THR A 311 -7.27 28.52 15.43
N ASP A 312 -8.57 28.60 15.71
CA ASP A 312 -9.12 29.47 16.73
C ASP A 312 -8.58 29.16 18.14
N LYS A 313 -8.42 27.87 18.46
CA LYS A 313 -7.97 27.43 19.79
C LYS A 313 -6.46 27.52 20.00
N ILE A 314 -5.64 27.20 19.02
CA ILE A 314 -4.19 27.01 19.19
C ILE A 314 -3.32 27.77 18.18
N GLY A 315 -3.93 28.59 17.31
CA GLY A 315 -3.22 29.25 16.20
C GLY A 315 -3.02 28.32 15.00
N ASP A 316 -2.46 28.84 13.91
CA ASP A 316 -2.29 28.13 12.62
C ASP A 316 -0.97 27.35 12.48
N GLY A 317 -0.10 27.41 13.47
CA GLY A 317 1.22 26.75 13.43
C GLY A 317 1.18 25.24 13.19
N TRP A 318 0.06 24.58 13.54
CA TRP A 318 -0.14 23.14 13.32
C TRP A 318 -0.11 22.76 11.84
N VAL A 319 -0.39 23.66 10.93
CA VAL A 319 -0.40 23.41 9.50
C VAL A 319 0.97 22.99 8.97
N THR A 320 2.03 23.55 9.56
CA THR A 320 3.43 23.24 9.22
C THR A 320 4.14 22.42 10.29
N ASP A 321 3.57 22.31 11.49
CA ASP A 321 4.09 21.52 12.59
C ASP A 321 2.92 20.82 13.32
N LEU A 322 2.59 19.60 12.87
CA LEU A 322 1.43 18.86 13.38
C LEU A 322 1.54 18.51 14.87
N SER A 323 2.75 18.52 15.45
CA SER A 323 2.95 18.27 16.89
C SER A 323 2.20 19.28 17.77
N GLN A 324 1.93 20.46 17.25
CA GLN A 324 1.19 21.52 17.96
C GLN A 324 -0.27 21.13 18.27
N LEU A 325 -0.84 20.12 17.59
CA LEU A 325 -2.17 19.60 17.92
C LEU A 325 -2.27 19.12 19.37
N GLU A 326 -1.16 18.74 20.00
CA GLU A 326 -1.15 18.33 21.40
C GLU A 326 -1.67 19.42 22.35
N LYS A 327 -1.57 20.70 21.99
CA LYS A 327 -2.16 21.81 22.72
C LYS A 327 -3.68 21.70 22.88
N LEU A 328 -4.35 20.95 21.99
CA LEU A 328 -5.78 20.67 22.12
C LEU A 328 -6.14 19.86 23.36
N MET A 329 -5.17 19.17 23.99
CA MET A 329 -5.38 18.45 25.25
C MET A 329 -5.84 19.38 26.38
N LEU A 330 -5.59 20.68 26.30
CA LEU A 330 -6.09 21.67 27.25
C LEU A 330 -7.62 21.87 27.19
N TYR A 331 -8.25 21.41 26.11
CA TYR A 331 -9.66 21.61 25.85
C TYR A 331 -10.51 20.33 25.91
N VAL A 332 -9.88 19.16 26.07
CA VAL A 332 -10.61 17.85 25.99
C VAL A 332 -11.61 17.67 27.13
N ASP A 333 -11.42 18.34 28.27
CA ASP A 333 -12.35 18.34 29.41
C ASP A 333 -13.27 19.57 29.46
N ASP A 334 -13.14 20.51 28.50
CA ASP A 334 -14.03 21.67 28.41
C ASP A 334 -15.35 21.30 27.72
N PRO A 335 -16.51 21.38 28.43
CA PRO A 335 -17.82 21.02 27.85
C PRO A 335 -18.18 21.82 26.59
N LYS A 336 -17.75 23.10 26.51
CA LYS A 336 -18.03 23.92 25.33
C LYS A 336 -17.20 23.46 24.13
N ALA A 337 -15.92 23.16 24.32
CA ALA A 337 -15.06 22.62 23.29
C ALA A 337 -15.57 21.24 22.79
N GLN A 338 -15.99 20.38 23.71
CA GLN A 338 -16.61 19.09 23.37
C GLN A 338 -17.86 19.27 22.51
N GLN A 339 -18.76 20.17 22.89
CA GLN A 339 -19.98 20.46 22.13
C GLN A 339 -19.65 21.00 20.73
N ASP A 340 -18.71 21.93 20.61
CA ASP A 340 -18.29 22.52 19.33
C ASP A 340 -17.70 21.45 18.41
N PHE A 341 -16.81 20.61 18.94
CA PHE A 341 -16.18 19.52 18.18
C PHE A 341 -17.21 18.53 17.64
N MET A 342 -18.15 18.11 18.49
CA MET A 342 -19.23 17.18 18.09
C MET A 342 -20.21 17.82 17.09
N GLN A 343 -20.46 19.14 17.19
CA GLN A 343 -21.27 19.86 16.20
C GLN A 343 -20.59 19.94 14.84
N ILE A 344 -19.25 20.08 14.81
CA ILE A 344 -18.47 20.03 13.57
C ILE A 344 -18.57 18.64 12.97
N LYS A 345 -18.41 17.59 13.77
CA LYS A 345 -18.57 16.20 13.33
C LYS A 345 -19.96 15.98 12.72
N TYR A 346 -21.00 16.43 13.38
CA TYR A 346 -22.36 16.33 12.88
C TYR A 346 -22.54 17.00 11.51
N LYS A 347 -22.02 18.21 11.33
CA LYS A 347 -22.08 18.91 10.03
C LYS A 347 -21.36 18.12 8.92
N ASN A 348 -20.23 17.51 9.23
CA ASN A 348 -19.52 16.64 8.28
C ASN A 348 -20.32 15.36 7.97
N LYS A 349 -21.02 14.80 8.95
CA LYS A 349 -21.91 13.65 8.75
C LYS A 349 -23.11 14.02 7.86
N VAL A 350 -23.70 15.19 8.03
CA VAL A 350 -24.73 15.73 7.13
C VAL A 350 -24.21 15.87 5.70
N ARG A 351 -22.97 16.38 5.53
CA ARG A 351 -22.33 16.50 4.22
C ARG A 351 -22.12 15.12 3.57
N LEU A 352 -21.67 14.12 4.32
CA LEU A 352 -21.52 12.76 3.79
C LEU A 352 -22.87 12.10 3.51
N ALA A 353 -23.86 12.28 4.37
CA ALA A 353 -25.23 11.77 4.15
C ALA A 353 -25.81 12.31 2.84
N LYS A 354 -25.61 13.61 2.55
CA LYS A 354 -26.02 14.21 1.28
C LYS A 354 -25.28 13.57 0.10
N TYR A 355 -23.97 13.38 0.20
CA TYR A 355 -23.18 12.71 -0.83
C TYR A 355 -23.68 11.28 -1.09
N ILE A 356 -23.98 10.52 -0.04
CA ILE A 356 -24.52 9.15 -0.15
C ILE A 356 -25.90 9.18 -0.82
N LYS A 357 -26.76 10.12 -0.46
CA LYS A 357 -28.07 10.25 -1.11
C LYS A 357 -27.96 10.53 -2.61
N GLU A 358 -27.08 11.45 -2.99
CA GLU A 358 -26.89 11.85 -4.37
C GLU A 358 -26.25 10.75 -5.24
N ASN A 359 -25.32 9.96 -4.68
CA ASN A 359 -24.56 8.97 -5.44
C ASN A 359 -25.07 7.53 -5.29
N ASN A 360 -25.67 7.19 -4.15
CA ASN A 360 -26.14 5.84 -3.85
C ASN A 360 -27.68 5.73 -3.72
N GLY A 361 -28.40 6.86 -3.68
CA GLY A 361 -29.84 6.88 -3.49
C GLY A 361 -30.32 6.47 -2.09
N ILE A 362 -29.42 6.31 -1.13
CA ILE A 362 -29.69 5.82 0.22
C ILE A 362 -29.83 6.99 1.19
N ASP A 363 -30.92 7.02 1.96
CA ASP A 363 -31.08 7.95 3.07
C ASP A 363 -30.41 7.39 4.32
N VAL A 364 -29.47 8.13 4.88
CA VAL A 364 -28.80 7.78 6.13
C VAL A 364 -29.02 8.87 7.18
N ASP A 365 -29.18 8.45 8.43
CA ASP A 365 -29.37 9.38 9.55
C ASP A 365 -28.01 9.88 10.06
N PRO A 366 -27.72 11.20 10.00
CA PRO A 366 -26.49 11.75 10.56
C PRO A 366 -26.33 11.58 12.08
N ASN A 367 -27.41 11.25 12.80
CA ASN A 367 -27.33 10.94 14.23
C ASN A 367 -26.89 9.49 14.49
N SER A 368 -26.96 8.61 13.50
CA SER A 368 -26.43 7.24 13.63
C SER A 368 -24.92 7.24 13.77
N ILE A 369 -24.36 6.19 14.35
CA ILE A 369 -22.89 6.00 14.34
C ILE A 369 -22.44 5.75 12.90
N PHE A 370 -21.50 6.55 12.38
CA PHE A 370 -20.86 6.31 11.10
C PHE A 370 -19.65 5.41 11.30
N ASP A 371 -19.85 4.12 11.02
CA ASP A 371 -18.86 3.04 11.13
C ASP A 371 -18.26 2.79 9.74
N VAL A 372 -16.97 3.09 9.56
CA VAL A 372 -16.39 3.27 8.22
C VAL A 372 -15.20 2.36 7.99
N GLN A 373 -15.28 1.57 6.90
CA GLN A 373 -14.18 0.77 6.38
C GLN A 373 -13.95 1.09 4.90
N VAL A 374 -13.00 1.98 4.63
CA VAL A 374 -12.65 2.39 3.27
C VAL A 374 -11.17 2.13 3.00
N LYS A 375 -10.90 1.14 2.14
CA LYS A 375 -9.56 0.67 1.77
C LYS A 375 -9.66 -0.31 0.60
N ARG A 376 -8.54 -0.61 -0.07
CA ARG A 376 -8.51 -1.71 -1.06
C ARG A 376 -9.07 -2.97 -0.45
N LEU A 377 -9.85 -3.74 -1.22
CA LEU A 377 -10.36 -5.00 -0.74
C LEU A 377 -9.27 -6.06 -0.83
N HIS A 378 -9.00 -6.68 0.30
CA HIS A 378 -8.12 -7.82 0.44
C HIS A 378 -8.59 -8.69 1.60
N GLU A 379 -8.44 -10.01 1.49
CA GLU A 379 -8.89 -10.93 2.54
C GLU A 379 -8.29 -10.62 3.90
N TYR A 380 -6.99 -10.27 3.97
CA TYR A 380 -6.34 -9.95 5.25
C TYR A 380 -6.87 -8.66 5.92
N LYS A 381 -7.45 -7.73 5.15
CA LYS A 381 -8.07 -6.50 5.69
C LYS A 381 -9.45 -6.76 6.30
N ARG A 382 -9.99 -7.91 6.06
CA ARG A 382 -11.17 -8.54 6.68
C ARG A 382 -12.46 -7.73 6.54
N GLN A 383 -12.70 -7.10 5.38
CA GLN A 383 -14.03 -6.56 5.07
C GLN A 383 -15.10 -7.64 5.22
N LEU A 384 -14.73 -8.91 4.98
CA LEU A 384 -15.62 -10.05 5.21
C LEU A 384 -16.03 -10.18 6.68
N LEU A 385 -15.11 -10.01 7.64
CA LEU A 385 -15.45 -10.01 9.07
C LEU A 385 -16.50 -8.94 9.40
N ASN A 386 -16.34 -7.75 8.86
CA ASN A 386 -17.28 -6.64 9.06
C ASN A 386 -18.67 -6.98 8.51
N ILE A 387 -18.78 -7.42 7.26
CA ILE A 387 -20.09 -7.73 6.68
C ILE A 387 -20.76 -8.94 7.33
N LEU A 388 -20.01 -9.96 7.72
CA LEU A 388 -20.56 -11.09 8.49
C LEU A 388 -21.10 -10.64 9.85
N HIS A 389 -20.44 -9.69 10.52
CA HIS A 389 -20.96 -9.09 11.75
C HIS A 389 -22.24 -8.29 11.49
N VAL A 390 -22.32 -7.54 10.39
CA VAL A 390 -23.56 -6.84 10.01
C VAL A 390 -24.71 -7.83 9.80
N MET A 391 -24.47 -8.96 9.14
CA MET A 391 -25.45 -10.04 8.97
C MET A 391 -25.88 -10.62 10.34
N TYR A 392 -24.91 -10.86 11.22
CA TYR A 392 -25.17 -11.29 12.59
C TYR A 392 -26.06 -10.29 13.34
N LEU A 393 -25.72 -9.02 13.30
CA LEU A 393 -26.48 -7.96 13.99
C LEU A 393 -27.90 -7.82 13.42
N TYR A 394 -28.04 -7.92 12.10
CA TYR A 394 -29.34 -7.97 11.44
C TYR A 394 -30.19 -9.14 11.94
N ASN A 395 -29.60 -10.33 12.11
CA ASN A 395 -30.30 -11.48 12.67
C ASN A 395 -30.74 -11.26 14.13
N GLN A 396 -29.91 -10.58 14.94
CA GLN A 396 -30.30 -10.22 16.31
C GLN A 396 -31.52 -9.31 16.33
N ILE A 397 -31.57 -8.29 15.50
CA ILE A 397 -32.68 -7.36 15.40
C ILE A 397 -33.94 -8.07 14.88
N LYS A 398 -33.83 -8.98 13.93
CA LYS A 398 -34.97 -9.77 13.40
C LYS A 398 -35.56 -10.70 14.45
N ARG A 399 -34.74 -11.28 15.33
CA ARG A 399 -35.18 -12.13 16.45
C ARG A 399 -35.80 -11.29 17.57
N ASN A 400 -35.30 -10.09 17.81
CA ASN A 400 -35.78 -9.17 18.83
C ASN A 400 -35.89 -7.76 18.24
N PRO A 401 -37.09 -7.35 17.75
CA PRO A 401 -37.29 -6.01 17.18
C PRO A 401 -37.00 -4.85 18.15
N ASP A 402 -37.00 -5.11 19.45
CA ASP A 402 -36.69 -4.13 20.50
C ASP A 402 -35.20 -4.21 20.91
N TYR A 403 -34.35 -4.88 20.11
CA TYR A 403 -32.90 -4.95 20.33
C TYR A 403 -32.34 -3.55 20.60
N ASP A 404 -31.77 -3.36 21.78
CA ASP A 404 -31.24 -2.06 22.22
C ASP A 404 -29.90 -1.78 21.59
N MET A 405 -29.87 -0.87 20.63
CA MET A 405 -28.65 -0.38 19.99
C MET A 405 -28.84 1.06 19.53
N VAL A 406 -27.73 1.79 19.48
CA VAL A 406 -27.67 3.07 18.78
C VAL A 406 -27.75 2.80 17.26
N PRO A 407 -28.62 3.51 16.51
CA PRO A 407 -28.64 3.37 15.05
C PRO A 407 -27.24 3.50 14.44
N ARG A 408 -26.93 2.64 13.48
CA ARG A 408 -25.58 2.56 12.90
C ARG A 408 -25.62 2.49 11.39
N THR A 409 -24.81 3.30 10.75
CA THR A 409 -24.57 3.27 9.31
C THR A 409 -23.18 2.69 9.04
N PHE A 410 -23.15 1.48 8.47
CA PHE A 410 -21.92 0.82 8.04
C PHE A 410 -21.57 1.30 6.64
N ILE A 411 -20.43 1.98 6.51
CA ILE A 411 -19.98 2.59 5.25
C ILE A 411 -18.74 1.87 4.76
N PHE A 412 -18.86 1.21 3.62
CA PHE A 412 -17.78 0.55 2.92
C PHE A 412 -17.35 1.35 1.70
N GLY A 413 -16.09 1.23 1.33
CA GLY A 413 -15.56 1.70 0.07
C GLY A 413 -14.30 0.91 -0.27
N ALA A 414 -14.28 0.29 -1.46
CA ALA A 414 -13.18 -0.59 -1.83
C ALA A 414 -13.03 -0.69 -3.34
N LYS A 415 -11.85 -1.10 -3.76
CA LYS A 415 -11.55 -1.61 -5.11
C LYS A 415 -10.82 -2.93 -4.97
N ALA A 416 -11.20 -3.92 -5.76
CA ALA A 416 -10.52 -5.21 -5.87
C ALA A 416 -9.61 -5.24 -7.10
N ALA A 417 -8.49 -5.98 -7.01
CA ALA A 417 -7.68 -6.30 -8.17
C ALA A 417 -8.51 -7.08 -9.21
N ALA A 418 -8.24 -6.88 -10.49
CA ALA A 418 -9.05 -7.40 -11.58
C ALA A 418 -9.20 -8.93 -11.57
N GLY A 419 -8.14 -9.67 -11.20
CA GLY A 419 -8.14 -11.14 -11.11
C GLY A 419 -8.52 -11.71 -9.74
N TYR A 420 -8.82 -10.88 -8.74
CA TYR A 420 -9.04 -11.32 -7.37
C TYR A 420 -10.51 -11.70 -7.13
N LYS A 421 -10.89 -12.92 -7.49
CA LYS A 421 -12.26 -13.43 -7.51
C LYS A 421 -12.96 -13.26 -6.15
N ILE A 422 -12.37 -13.77 -5.07
CA ILE A 422 -13.00 -13.75 -3.73
C ILE A 422 -13.17 -12.32 -3.19
N ALA A 423 -12.28 -11.41 -3.56
CA ALA A 423 -12.42 -10.00 -3.24
C ALA A 423 -13.63 -9.38 -3.95
N LYS A 424 -13.83 -9.69 -5.22
CA LYS A 424 -15.01 -9.25 -5.98
C LYS A 424 -16.31 -9.83 -5.43
N GLN A 425 -16.29 -11.10 -5.04
CA GLN A 425 -17.43 -11.75 -4.38
C GLN A 425 -17.76 -11.09 -3.04
N THR A 426 -16.75 -10.67 -2.28
CA THR A 426 -16.96 -9.93 -1.01
C THR A 426 -17.64 -8.58 -1.27
N ILE A 427 -17.23 -7.83 -2.30
CA ILE A 427 -17.91 -6.59 -2.70
C ILE A 427 -19.36 -6.89 -3.08
N LYS A 428 -19.61 -7.94 -3.84
CA LYS A 428 -20.95 -8.37 -4.22
C LYS A 428 -21.81 -8.71 -3.01
N LEU A 429 -21.23 -9.43 -2.03
CA LEU A 429 -21.91 -9.78 -0.79
C LEU A 429 -22.32 -8.52 -0.01
N ILE A 430 -21.41 -7.55 0.14
CA ILE A 430 -21.71 -6.28 0.82
C ILE A 430 -22.91 -5.58 0.17
N ASN A 431 -22.94 -5.51 -1.16
CA ASN A 431 -24.05 -4.87 -1.89
C ASN A 431 -25.36 -5.64 -1.78
N ASN A 432 -25.31 -6.97 -1.83
CA ASN A 432 -26.51 -7.80 -1.68
C ASN A 432 -27.08 -7.70 -0.25
N VAL A 433 -26.23 -7.72 0.77
CA VAL A 433 -26.62 -7.51 2.17
C VAL A 433 -27.21 -6.10 2.36
N ALA A 434 -26.58 -5.08 1.78
CA ALA A 434 -27.09 -3.70 1.80
C ALA A 434 -28.50 -3.62 1.19
N ASN A 435 -28.72 -4.26 0.06
CA ASN A 435 -30.03 -4.26 -0.59
C ASN A 435 -31.11 -4.90 0.29
N VAL A 436 -30.82 -6.00 0.94
CA VAL A 436 -31.79 -6.67 1.85
C VAL A 436 -32.05 -5.80 3.07
N ILE A 437 -31.02 -5.34 3.76
CA ILE A 437 -31.15 -4.61 5.03
C ILE A 437 -31.81 -3.23 4.84
N ASN A 438 -31.34 -2.47 3.83
CA ASN A 438 -31.83 -1.11 3.62
C ASN A 438 -33.28 -1.03 3.21
N ASN A 439 -33.84 -2.11 2.65
CA ASN A 439 -35.26 -2.21 2.25
C ASN A 439 -36.16 -2.91 3.28
N ASP A 440 -35.61 -3.38 4.39
CA ASP A 440 -36.40 -4.01 5.44
C ASP A 440 -36.93 -2.98 6.46
N ALA A 441 -38.19 -2.58 6.27
CA ALA A 441 -38.85 -1.63 7.17
C ALA A 441 -39.02 -2.17 8.61
N SER A 442 -39.00 -3.49 8.81
CA SER A 442 -39.20 -4.12 10.12
C SER A 442 -38.13 -3.81 11.15
N ILE A 443 -36.91 -3.48 10.69
CA ILE A 443 -35.77 -3.11 11.56
C ILE A 443 -35.76 -1.62 11.93
N LYS A 444 -36.75 -0.85 11.47
CA LYS A 444 -36.94 0.58 11.81
C LYS A 444 -35.70 1.45 11.57
N GLY A 445 -34.92 1.11 10.57
CA GLY A 445 -33.68 1.85 10.22
C GLY A 445 -32.54 1.76 11.23
N LYS A 446 -32.55 0.79 12.15
CA LYS A 446 -31.46 0.59 13.13
C LYS A 446 -30.11 0.34 12.49
N ILE A 447 -30.12 -0.28 11.31
CA ILE A 447 -28.91 -0.49 10.49
C ILE A 447 -29.14 0.05 9.09
N LYS A 448 -28.14 0.73 8.56
CA LYS A 448 -27.97 1.02 7.13
C LYS A 448 -26.60 0.53 6.67
N VAL A 449 -26.53 0.05 5.45
CA VAL A 449 -25.28 -0.41 4.82
C VAL A 449 -25.11 0.34 3.51
N VAL A 450 -23.95 0.95 3.33
CA VAL A 450 -23.62 1.76 2.16
C VAL A 450 -22.30 1.27 1.58
N PHE A 451 -22.24 1.06 0.28
CA PHE A 451 -20.99 0.84 -0.45
C PHE A 451 -20.74 2.04 -1.37
N ILE A 452 -19.73 2.87 -1.02
CA ILE A 452 -19.34 4.03 -1.82
C ILE A 452 -18.46 3.54 -2.98
N GLU A 453 -18.97 3.73 -4.19
CA GLU A 453 -18.27 3.34 -5.41
C GLU A 453 -17.02 4.15 -5.67
N ASN A 454 -16.08 3.55 -6.38
CA ASN A 454 -14.86 4.19 -6.85
C ASN A 454 -14.12 4.98 -5.74
N TYR A 455 -13.93 4.35 -4.59
CA TYR A 455 -13.20 4.95 -3.48
C TYR A 455 -11.82 5.45 -3.91
N ARG A 456 -11.56 6.72 -3.67
CA ARG A 456 -10.33 7.45 -4.03
C ARG A 456 -10.12 8.64 -3.10
N VAL A 457 -9.02 9.35 -3.28
CA VAL A 457 -8.66 10.48 -2.40
C VAL A 457 -9.80 11.51 -2.30
N SER A 458 -10.42 11.91 -3.39
CA SER A 458 -11.42 12.98 -3.42
C SER A 458 -12.69 12.66 -2.62
N ASN A 459 -13.23 11.42 -2.69
CA ASN A 459 -14.35 11.04 -1.82
C ASN A 459 -13.88 10.64 -0.42
N GLY A 460 -12.64 10.13 -0.28
CA GLY A 460 -12.02 9.89 1.02
C GLY A 460 -11.96 11.13 1.90
N GLU A 461 -11.69 12.31 1.34
CA GLU A 461 -11.66 13.59 2.05
C GLU A 461 -13.00 13.90 2.78
N ILE A 462 -14.13 13.60 2.15
CA ILE A 462 -15.45 13.75 2.77
C ILE A 462 -15.69 12.66 3.83
N ILE A 463 -15.27 11.44 3.55
CA ILE A 463 -15.49 10.27 4.41
C ILE A 463 -14.69 10.40 5.72
N PHE A 464 -13.40 10.73 5.64
CA PHE A 464 -12.56 10.85 6.85
C PHE A 464 -13.08 11.90 7.83
N ALA A 465 -13.57 13.03 7.32
CA ALA A 465 -14.12 14.11 8.15
C ALA A 465 -15.39 13.71 8.91
N ALA A 466 -16.17 12.77 8.36
CA ALA A 466 -17.49 12.40 8.87
C ALA A 466 -17.50 11.12 9.73
N ALA A 467 -16.44 10.32 9.74
CA ALA A 467 -16.45 9.03 10.44
C ALA A 467 -16.43 9.20 11.97
N ASP A 468 -17.22 8.38 12.65
CA ASP A 468 -17.17 8.19 14.10
C ASP A 468 -16.22 7.04 14.46
N VAL A 469 -16.27 5.94 13.72
CA VAL A 469 -15.49 4.72 13.92
C VAL A 469 -14.65 4.42 12.70
N SER A 470 -13.37 4.21 12.93
CA SER A 470 -12.36 3.82 11.95
C SER A 470 -12.10 2.33 12.04
N GLU A 471 -12.56 1.57 11.06
CA GLU A 471 -12.39 0.11 10.98
C GLU A 471 -10.99 -0.25 10.49
N GLN A 472 -10.13 -0.70 11.40
CA GLN A 472 -8.74 -1.11 11.16
C GLN A 472 -8.50 -2.54 11.64
N ILE A 473 -9.28 -3.46 11.06
CA ILE A 473 -9.53 -4.82 11.54
C ILE A 473 -8.75 -5.90 10.80
N SER A 474 -7.60 -5.58 10.23
CA SER A 474 -6.73 -6.58 9.60
C SER A 474 -6.39 -7.73 10.56
N THR A 475 -6.13 -8.91 10.02
CA THR A 475 -5.52 -9.97 10.81
C THR A 475 -4.19 -9.48 11.33
N ALA A 476 -3.96 -9.58 12.65
CA ALA A 476 -2.71 -9.11 13.26
C ALA A 476 -1.50 -9.75 12.57
N SER A 477 -0.43 -9.01 12.40
CA SER A 477 0.78 -9.35 11.64
C SER A 477 0.67 -9.25 10.12
N LYS A 478 -0.43 -8.75 9.54
CA LYS A 478 -0.59 -8.73 8.07
C LYS A 478 -0.56 -7.33 7.45
N GLU A 479 -1.07 -6.31 8.13
CA GLU A 479 -0.98 -4.93 7.66
C GLU A 479 0.39 -4.34 8.05
N ALA A 480 1.18 -3.91 7.08
CA ALA A 480 2.49 -3.32 7.34
C ALA A 480 2.38 -2.01 8.16
N SER A 481 1.49 -1.15 7.80
CA SER A 481 1.24 0.12 8.50
C SER A 481 -0.23 0.51 8.45
N GLY A 482 -0.78 0.71 7.25
CA GLY A 482 -1.96 1.51 7.02
C GLY A 482 -1.65 3.02 7.10
N THR A 483 -2.44 3.80 6.41
CA THR A 483 -2.45 5.27 6.50
C THR A 483 -3.86 5.83 6.67
N GLY A 484 -4.88 5.07 6.29
CA GLY A 484 -6.28 5.39 6.56
C GLY A 484 -6.54 5.57 8.05
N ASN A 485 -5.98 4.72 8.90
CA ASN A 485 -6.04 4.82 10.35
C ASN A 485 -5.58 6.18 10.87
N MET A 486 -4.50 6.75 10.33
CA MET A 486 -3.97 8.07 10.70
C MET A 486 -4.90 9.20 10.24
N LYS A 487 -5.53 9.07 9.06
CA LYS A 487 -6.47 10.07 8.50
C LYS A 487 -7.73 10.14 9.33
N PHE A 488 -8.28 9.01 9.73
CA PHE A 488 -9.42 8.95 10.64
C PHE A 488 -9.10 9.51 12.03
N MET A 489 -7.98 9.10 12.61
CA MET A 489 -7.49 9.62 13.89
C MET A 489 -7.40 11.15 13.89
N LEU A 490 -6.77 11.70 12.85
CA LEU A 490 -6.60 13.15 12.68
C LEU A 490 -7.95 13.89 12.63
N ASN A 491 -9.00 13.28 12.09
CA ASN A 491 -10.33 13.85 11.97
C ASN A 491 -11.28 13.48 13.12
N GLY A 492 -10.77 12.93 14.22
CA GLY A 492 -11.56 12.64 15.40
C GLY A 492 -12.49 11.44 15.25
N ALA A 493 -11.97 10.31 14.78
CA ALA A 493 -12.62 9.01 14.84
C ALA A 493 -11.89 8.11 15.83
N ILE A 494 -12.64 7.22 16.52
CA ILE A 494 -12.03 6.17 17.34
C ILE A 494 -11.52 5.04 16.44
N THR A 495 -10.33 4.53 16.70
CA THR A 495 -9.83 3.33 16.04
C THR A 495 -10.46 2.08 16.67
N LEU A 496 -11.26 1.35 15.90
CA LEU A 496 -11.69 -0.01 16.17
C LEU A 496 -10.80 -0.96 15.36
N GLY A 497 -9.95 -1.72 16.01
CA GLY A 497 -8.95 -2.49 15.27
C GLY A 497 -8.24 -3.55 16.07
N THR A 498 -7.31 -4.20 15.39
CA THR A 498 -6.37 -5.15 15.96
C THR A 498 -5.03 -4.46 16.27
N MET A 499 -4.20 -5.08 17.11
CA MET A 499 -2.83 -4.63 17.36
C MET A 499 -1.93 -5.02 16.20
N ASP A 500 -2.07 -4.28 15.10
CA ASP A 500 -1.40 -4.52 13.83
C ASP A 500 -0.94 -3.21 13.19
N GLY A 501 0.14 -3.25 12.42
CA GLY A 501 0.66 -2.11 11.71
C GLY A 501 0.82 -0.86 12.57
N ALA A 502 0.42 0.29 12.06
CA ALA A 502 0.46 1.57 12.77
C ALA A 502 -0.61 1.70 13.86
N ASN A 503 -1.59 0.78 13.94
CA ASN A 503 -2.57 0.81 15.04
C ASN A 503 -1.88 0.71 16.40
N VAL A 504 -0.81 -0.07 16.51
CA VAL A 504 -0.01 -0.20 17.74
C VAL A 504 0.51 1.16 18.18
N GLU A 505 1.05 1.95 17.25
CA GLU A 505 1.59 3.27 17.54
C GLU A 505 0.47 4.28 17.82
N ILE A 506 -0.69 4.17 17.15
CA ILE A 506 -1.88 4.98 17.45
C ILE A 506 -2.34 4.75 18.89
N VAL A 507 -2.48 3.49 19.30
CA VAL A 507 -2.87 3.15 20.69
C VAL A 507 -1.86 3.67 21.69
N ASN A 508 -0.57 3.59 21.39
CA ASN A 508 0.48 4.12 22.27
C ASN A 508 0.40 5.64 22.43
N GLU A 509 -0.01 6.37 21.38
CA GLU A 509 -0.15 7.84 21.45
C GLU A 509 -1.42 8.27 22.19
N VAL A 510 -2.56 7.59 21.96
CA VAL A 510 -3.86 8.02 22.54
C VAL A 510 -4.16 7.37 23.88
N GLY A 511 -3.54 6.25 24.23
CA GLY A 511 -3.89 5.41 25.36
C GLY A 511 -4.96 4.35 24.98
N ALA A 512 -4.90 3.21 25.63
CA ALA A 512 -5.81 2.08 25.36
C ALA A 512 -7.29 2.44 25.58
N GLU A 513 -7.57 3.34 26.48
CA GLU A 513 -8.90 3.87 26.79
C GLU A 513 -9.51 4.70 25.66
N ASN A 514 -8.69 5.23 24.73
CA ASN A 514 -9.14 6.05 23.61
C ASN A 514 -9.11 5.32 22.26
N ALA A 515 -9.00 4.01 22.30
CA ALA A 515 -9.15 3.10 21.16
C ALA A 515 -10.07 1.93 21.55
N GLN A 516 -10.47 1.10 20.59
CA GLN A 516 -11.21 -0.13 20.84
C GLN A 516 -10.48 -1.27 20.14
N ILE A 517 -9.76 -2.08 20.92
CA ILE A 517 -8.92 -3.17 20.40
C ILE A 517 -9.60 -4.51 20.63
N PHE A 518 -9.43 -5.44 19.69
CA PHE A 518 -9.94 -6.81 19.74
C PHE A 518 -9.00 -7.77 19.02
N GLY A 519 -9.29 -9.07 19.16
CA GLY A 519 -8.73 -10.14 18.36
C GLY A 519 -7.37 -10.64 18.82
N LEU A 520 -6.84 -11.60 18.07
CA LEU A 520 -5.55 -12.21 18.28
C LEU A 520 -4.41 -11.19 18.17
N SER A 521 -3.38 -11.36 18.97
CA SER A 521 -2.10 -10.67 18.81
C SER A 521 -1.31 -11.21 17.61
N SER A 522 -0.31 -10.45 17.15
CA SER A 522 0.60 -10.90 16.09
C SER A 522 1.31 -12.21 16.45
N ASP A 523 1.76 -12.35 17.68
CA ASP A 523 2.45 -13.55 18.15
C ASP A 523 1.53 -14.78 18.14
N GLU A 524 0.26 -14.62 18.53
CA GLU A 524 -0.73 -15.69 18.48
C GLU A 524 -1.03 -16.11 17.04
N VAL A 525 -1.20 -15.15 16.12
CA VAL A 525 -1.41 -15.44 14.71
C VAL A 525 -0.22 -16.23 14.14
N ILE A 526 1.00 -15.74 14.35
CA ILE A 526 2.22 -16.38 13.88
C ILE A 526 2.36 -17.80 14.46
N ARG A 527 2.04 -17.98 15.73
CA ARG A 527 2.04 -19.29 16.36
C ARG A 527 1.05 -20.25 15.69
N PHE A 528 -0.21 -19.82 15.48
CA PHE A 528 -1.19 -20.66 14.78
C PHE A 528 -0.80 -20.97 13.34
N GLU A 529 -0.14 -20.04 12.64
CA GLU A 529 0.35 -20.28 11.29
C GLU A 529 1.48 -21.32 11.25
N ASN A 530 2.38 -21.32 12.23
CA ASN A 530 3.54 -22.20 12.28
C ASN A 530 3.22 -23.56 12.91
N GLU A 531 2.41 -23.58 13.97
CA GLU A 531 2.18 -24.76 14.81
C GLU A 531 0.81 -25.41 14.56
N GLY A 532 -0.12 -24.69 13.90
CA GLY A 532 -1.50 -25.15 13.75
C GLY A 532 -2.31 -25.02 15.05
N GLY A 533 -3.28 -25.92 15.24
CA GLY A 533 -4.10 -25.95 16.45
C GLY A 533 -5.36 -25.09 16.40
N TYR A 534 -5.74 -24.60 15.21
CA TYR A 534 -6.99 -23.89 14.95
C TYR A 534 -7.81 -24.63 13.90
N ASP A 535 -9.05 -24.98 14.24
CA ASP A 535 -10.04 -25.57 13.33
C ASP A 535 -11.33 -24.72 13.33
N PRO A 536 -11.65 -24.00 12.23
CA PRO A 536 -12.88 -23.20 12.16
C PRO A 536 -14.16 -24.04 12.22
N MET A 537 -14.10 -25.34 11.90
CA MET A 537 -15.24 -26.25 12.03
C MET A 537 -15.72 -26.42 13.47
N GLU A 538 -14.83 -26.31 14.44
CA GLU A 538 -15.22 -26.33 15.87
C GLU A 538 -16.14 -25.15 16.19
N ILE A 539 -15.83 -23.93 15.67
CA ILE A 539 -16.67 -22.75 15.86
C ILE A 539 -18.01 -22.93 15.14
N PHE A 540 -17.97 -23.39 13.88
CA PHE A 540 -19.18 -23.67 13.13
C PHE A 540 -20.13 -24.66 13.82
N ASN A 541 -19.57 -25.72 14.41
CA ASN A 541 -20.36 -26.76 15.08
C ASN A 541 -20.92 -26.31 16.45
N ASN A 542 -20.18 -25.48 17.18
CA ASN A 542 -20.51 -25.13 18.56
C ASN A 542 -21.19 -23.74 18.72
N ASP A 543 -21.13 -22.88 17.71
CA ASP A 543 -21.74 -21.54 17.73
C ASP A 543 -22.86 -21.44 16.70
N GLN A 544 -24.10 -21.56 17.19
CA GLN A 544 -25.31 -21.53 16.35
C GLN A 544 -25.46 -20.22 15.59
N GLU A 545 -25.15 -19.09 16.20
CA GLU A 545 -25.34 -17.78 15.58
C GLU A 545 -24.34 -17.53 14.46
N ILE A 546 -23.08 -17.96 14.64
CA ILE A 546 -22.07 -17.91 13.57
C ILE A 546 -22.44 -18.90 12.46
N ARG A 547 -22.88 -20.11 12.81
CA ARG A 547 -23.34 -21.09 11.82
C ARG A 547 -24.51 -20.55 10.99
N ASP A 548 -25.48 -19.89 11.61
CA ASP A 548 -26.63 -19.30 10.90
C ASP A 548 -26.15 -18.27 9.87
N VAL A 549 -25.22 -17.36 10.25
CA VAL A 549 -24.64 -16.37 9.34
C VAL A 549 -23.91 -17.04 8.17
N LEU A 550 -23.12 -18.08 8.43
CA LEU A 550 -22.38 -18.77 7.36
C LEU A 550 -23.33 -19.54 6.43
N MET A 551 -24.37 -20.16 6.95
CA MET A 551 -25.39 -20.83 6.12
C MET A 551 -26.15 -19.86 5.22
N GLU A 552 -26.30 -18.60 5.63
CA GLU A 552 -26.94 -17.54 4.82
C GLU A 552 -26.13 -17.19 3.55
N LEU A 553 -24.85 -17.53 3.49
CA LEU A 553 -24.04 -17.38 2.27
C LEU A 553 -24.46 -18.34 1.14
N ILE A 554 -25.10 -19.49 1.50
CA ILE A 554 -25.39 -20.58 0.55
C ILE A 554 -26.86 -21.01 0.51
N ASN A 555 -27.74 -20.37 1.30
CA ASN A 555 -29.16 -20.72 1.34
C ASN A 555 -30.06 -19.82 0.49
N GLY A 556 -29.47 -18.87 -0.25
CA GLY A 556 -30.21 -17.95 -1.12
C GLY A 556 -30.74 -16.68 -0.43
N LYS A 557 -30.53 -16.47 0.87
CA LYS A 557 -31.02 -15.26 1.57
C LYS A 557 -30.51 -13.96 0.91
N TYR A 558 -29.24 -13.92 0.54
CA TYR A 558 -28.62 -12.75 -0.08
C TYR A 558 -28.37 -12.91 -1.59
N SER A 559 -28.69 -14.05 -2.15
CA SER A 559 -28.62 -14.33 -3.60
C SER A 559 -29.65 -15.38 -3.98
N PRO A 560 -30.95 -15.03 -4.03
CA PRO A 560 -32.02 -16.02 -4.28
C PRO A 560 -31.98 -16.62 -5.68
N GLU A 561 -31.44 -15.90 -6.66
CA GLU A 561 -31.32 -16.36 -8.04
C GLU A 561 -30.12 -17.28 -8.29
N ASP A 562 -29.09 -17.21 -7.41
CA ASP A 562 -27.87 -18.02 -7.50
C ASP A 562 -27.34 -18.34 -6.11
N THR A 563 -27.75 -19.47 -5.55
CA THR A 563 -27.32 -19.93 -4.22
C THR A 563 -25.84 -20.29 -4.15
N GLU A 564 -25.17 -20.45 -5.29
CA GLU A 564 -23.74 -20.77 -5.36
C GLU A 564 -22.85 -19.53 -5.41
N MET A 565 -23.43 -18.33 -5.55
CA MET A 565 -22.68 -17.08 -5.73
C MET A 565 -21.61 -16.85 -4.68
N PHE A 566 -21.89 -17.17 -3.42
CA PHE A 566 -20.98 -16.97 -2.29
C PHE A 566 -20.39 -18.27 -1.73
N ARG A 567 -20.49 -19.37 -2.49
CA ARG A 567 -19.97 -20.70 -2.12
C ARG A 567 -18.45 -20.64 -1.87
N ASP A 568 -17.72 -19.91 -2.70
CA ASP A 568 -16.26 -19.80 -2.53
C ASP A 568 -15.91 -19.12 -1.19
N ILE A 569 -16.67 -18.10 -0.76
CA ILE A 569 -16.48 -17.45 0.54
C ILE A 569 -16.75 -18.47 1.67
N TYR A 570 -17.87 -19.18 1.60
CA TYR A 570 -18.23 -20.23 2.56
C TYR A 570 -17.11 -21.28 2.66
N ASN A 571 -16.66 -21.80 1.53
CA ASN A 571 -15.61 -22.80 1.48
C ASN A 571 -14.27 -22.28 2.02
N SER A 572 -13.91 -21.04 1.73
CA SER A 572 -12.65 -20.44 2.23
C SER A 572 -12.59 -20.35 3.74
N LEU A 573 -13.74 -20.29 4.41
CA LEU A 573 -13.85 -20.21 5.87
C LEU A 573 -13.85 -21.60 6.54
N LEU A 574 -14.33 -22.64 5.87
CA LEU A 574 -14.57 -23.93 6.51
C LEU A 574 -13.77 -25.09 5.93
N ASN A 575 -13.29 -24.97 4.69
CA ASN A 575 -12.64 -26.06 3.99
C ASN A 575 -11.17 -25.75 3.67
N ASN A 576 -10.30 -26.74 3.83
CA ASN A 576 -8.95 -26.65 3.30
C ASN A 576 -9.00 -26.92 1.79
N ASP A 577 -8.39 -26.07 1.00
CA ASP A 577 -8.35 -26.21 -0.47
C ASP A 577 -6.94 -25.95 -1.01
N GLY A 578 -6.45 -26.86 -1.86
CA GLY A 578 -5.20 -26.70 -2.59
C GLY A 578 -3.96 -26.40 -1.73
N GLY A 579 -3.94 -26.88 -0.47
CA GLY A 579 -2.87 -26.59 0.50
C GLY A 579 -3.08 -25.30 1.30
N ARG A 580 -4.16 -24.58 1.02
CA ARG A 580 -4.58 -23.40 1.77
C ARG A 580 -5.40 -23.86 2.99
N ARG A 581 -5.07 -23.34 4.15
CA ARG A 581 -5.80 -23.59 5.40
C ARG A 581 -7.14 -22.86 5.38
N ALA A 582 -8.19 -23.54 5.87
CA ALA A 582 -9.49 -22.92 6.10
C ALA A 582 -9.36 -21.71 7.05
N ASP A 583 -10.16 -20.69 6.82
CA ASP A 583 -10.13 -19.44 7.56
C ASP A 583 -8.71 -18.90 7.77
N THR A 584 -7.97 -18.79 6.66
CA THR A 584 -6.55 -18.36 6.63
C THR A 584 -6.30 -17.09 7.45
N TYR A 585 -7.29 -16.20 7.50
CA TYR A 585 -7.17 -14.89 8.16
C TYR A 585 -7.90 -14.79 9.50
N PHE A 586 -8.26 -15.92 10.11
CA PHE A 586 -8.82 -16.02 11.47
C PHE A 586 -10.10 -15.19 11.67
N ILE A 587 -10.94 -15.08 10.66
CA ILE A 587 -12.21 -14.35 10.71
C ILE A 587 -13.14 -14.93 11.77
N LEU A 588 -13.34 -16.25 11.78
CA LEU A 588 -14.21 -16.90 12.76
C LEU A 588 -13.60 -16.90 14.16
N LYS A 589 -12.28 -17.01 14.26
CA LYS A 589 -11.56 -16.97 15.54
C LYS A 589 -11.74 -15.63 16.25
N ASP A 590 -11.68 -14.53 15.50
CA ASP A 590 -11.82 -13.17 16.03
C ASP A 590 -13.28 -12.66 16.06
N PHE A 591 -14.23 -13.41 15.51
CA PHE A 591 -15.61 -12.94 15.33
C PHE A 591 -16.26 -12.47 16.63
N ARG A 592 -16.22 -13.27 17.69
CA ARG A 592 -16.86 -12.93 18.97
C ARG A 592 -16.19 -11.76 19.67
N SER A 593 -14.87 -11.66 19.63
CA SER A 593 -14.15 -10.51 20.18
C SER A 593 -14.45 -9.23 19.40
N TYR A 594 -14.63 -9.33 18.06
CA TYR A 594 -15.04 -8.22 17.23
C TYR A 594 -16.49 -7.78 17.54
N ALA A 595 -17.42 -8.71 17.63
CA ALA A 595 -18.82 -8.41 18.01
C ALA A 595 -18.91 -7.72 19.39
N GLU A 596 -18.12 -8.17 20.36
CA GLU A 596 -18.04 -7.53 21.66
C GLU A 596 -17.41 -6.14 21.60
N ALA A 597 -16.38 -5.95 20.79
CA ALA A 597 -15.79 -4.63 20.59
C ALA A 597 -16.80 -3.64 19.94
N GLN A 598 -17.61 -4.12 19.01
CA GLN A 598 -18.70 -3.34 18.41
C GLN A 598 -19.78 -2.96 19.44
N ARG A 599 -20.13 -3.88 20.34
CA ARG A 599 -21.05 -3.62 21.44
C ARG A 599 -20.50 -2.54 22.38
N LYS A 600 -19.22 -2.59 22.70
CA LYS A 600 -18.56 -1.56 23.53
C LYS A 600 -18.54 -0.20 22.85
N ILE A 601 -18.39 -0.13 21.53
CA ILE A 601 -18.52 1.13 20.77
C ILE A 601 -19.92 1.72 20.99
N ASP A 602 -20.97 0.90 20.91
CA ASP A 602 -22.35 1.32 21.14
C ASP A 602 -22.53 1.93 22.55
N GLU A 603 -22.04 1.24 23.58
CA GLU A 603 -22.07 1.72 24.97
C GLU A 603 -21.31 3.05 25.16
N ARG A 604 -20.11 3.15 24.60
CA ARG A 604 -19.28 4.35 24.68
C ARG A 604 -19.91 5.56 23.97
N TYR A 605 -20.57 5.33 22.84
CA TYR A 605 -21.23 6.41 22.07
C TYR A 605 -22.40 7.04 22.82
N ARG A 606 -23.05 6.29 23.74
CA ARG A 606 -24.14 6.79 24.60
C ARG A 606 -23.66 7.79 25.65
N ASP A 607 -22.41 7.69 26.09
CA ASP A 607 -21.74 8.69 26.92
C ASP A 607 -21.18 9.80 26.01
N THR A 608 -22.00 10.80 25.73
CA THR A 608 -21.67 11.87 24.78
C THR A 608 -20.42 12.66 25.17
N ASN A 609 -20.20 12.89 26.46
CA ASN A 609 -19.04 13.64 26.95
C ASN A 609 -17.75 12.79 26.89
N GLY A 610 -17.85 11.53 27.34
CA GLY A 610 -16.75 10.58 27.23
C GLY A 610 -16.36 10.31 25.79
N TRP A 611 -17.35 10.18 24.89
CA TRP A 611 -17.10 10.05 23.46
C TRP A 611 -16.38 11.27 22.88
N ALA A 612 -16.89 12.49 23.16
CA ALA A 612 -16.28 13.72 22.69
C ALA A 612 -14.83 13.83 23.17
N LYS A 613 -14.55 13.56 24.44
CA LYS A 613 -13.20 13.53 25.00
C LYS A 613 -12.30 12.54 24.25
N THR A 614 -12.79 11.33 24.00
CA THR A 614 -12.04 10.30 23.26
C THR A 614 -11.66 10.75 21.85
N VAL A 615 -12.61 11.27 21.06
CA VAL A 615 -12.34 11.63 19.67
C VAL A 615 -11.49 12.92 19.56
N MET A 616 -11.65 13.85 20.50
CA MET A 616 -10.77 15.03 20.62
C MET A 616 -9.33 14.61 20.97
N THR A 617 -9.15 13.66 21.88
CA THR A 617 -7.84 13.09 22.22
C THR A 617 -7.17 12.45 21.02
N ASN A 618 -7.91 11.71 20.19
CA ASN A 618 -7.38 11.13 18.96
C ASN A 618 -6.83 12.23 18.02
N THR A 619 -7.57 13.32 17.79
CA THR A 619 -7.09 14.44 16.98
C THR A 619 -5.86 15.10 17.62
N ALA A 620 -5.89 15.38 18.93
CA ALA A 620 -4.82 16.04 19.64
C ALA A 620 -3.48 15.27 19.61
N LYS A 621 -3.56 13.94 19.64
CA LYS A 621 -2.40 13.04 19.65
C LYS A 621 -1.94 12.58 18.27
N ALA A 622 -2.48 13.14 17.18
CA ALA A 622 -2.15 12.74 15.82
C ALA A 622 -0.80 13.31 15.30
N GLY A 623 -0.14 14.17 16.07
CA GLY A 623 1.07 14.90 15.64
C GLY A 623 2.19 14.03 15.09
N LYS A 624 2.44 12.87 15.71
CA LYS A 624 3.44 11.89 15.26
C LYS A 624 3.22 11.42 13.82
N PHE A 625 1.98 11.36 13.35
CA PHE A 625 1.63 10.78 12.06
C PHE A 625 1.64 11.79 10.91
N SER A 626 2.39 12.89 11.05
CA SER A 626 2.69 13.82 9.95
C SER A 626 3.67 13.19 8.96
N SER A 627 3.39 13.34 7.66
CA SER A 627 4.36 13.02 6.60
C SER A 627 5.61 13.90 6.66
N ASP A 628 5.51 15.10 7.26
CA ASP A 628 6.66 15.98 7.44
C ASP A 628 7.71 15.33 8.35
N ARG A 629 7.28 14.71 9.48
CA ARG A 629 8.16 13.92 10.34
C ARG A 629 8.76 12.73 9.59
N THR A 630 7.92 11.99 8.86
CA THR A 630 8.39 10.81 8.11
C THR A 630 9.47 11.19 7.11
N ILE A 631 9.26 12.23 6.32
CA ILE A 631 10.24 12.68 5.32
C ILE A 631 11.49 13.28 5.97
N GLU A 632 11.36 13.98 7.09
CA GLU A 632 12.52 14.45 7.87
C GLU A 632 13.41 13.28 8.30
N GLU A 633 12.81 12.19 8.79
CA GLU A 633 13.55 10.97 9.17
C GLU A 633 14.23 10.31 7.97
N TYR A 634 13.56 10.20 6.81
CA TYR A 634 14.20 9.72 5.57
C TYR A 634 15.36 10.63 5.15
N ALA A 635 15.14 11.94 5.15
CA ALA A 635 16.11 12.92 4.70
C ALA A 635 17.38 12.90 5.58
N THR A 636 17.22 12.89 6.89
CA THR A 636 18.34 12.99 7.84
C THR A 636 19.02 11.65 8.09
N GLU A 637 18.25 10.57 8.22
CA GLU A 637 18.78 9.28 8.67
C GLU A 637 19.20 8.36 7.52
N ILE A 638 18.51 8.40 6.38
CA ILE A 638 18.80 7.55 5.22
C ILE A 638 19.56 8.34 4.16
N TRP A 639 18.97 9.44 3.64
CA TRP A 639 19.54 10.18 2.51
C TRP A 639 20.67 11.13 2.92
N LYS A 640 20.84 11.41 4.22
CA LYS A 640 21.86 12.32 4.76
C LYS A 640 21.81 13.71 4.12
N LEU A 641 20.60 14.20 3.87
CA LEU A 641 20.36 15.53 3.31
C LEU A 641 20.42 16.61 4.37
N THR A 642 20.97 17.76 3.99
CA THR A 642 20.87 18.99 4.79
C THR A 642 19.71 19.83 4.25
N LYS A 643 18.88 20.35 5.14
CA LYS A 643 17.75 21.21 4.77
C LYS A 643 18.28 22.49 4.11
N THR A 644 17.82 22.74 2.88
CA THR A 644 18.15 23.99 2.18
C THR A 644 17.20 25.08 2.64
N PRO A 645 17.70 26.23 3.14
CA PRO A 645 16.86 27.38 3.43
C PRO A 645 16.13 27.84 2.15
N VAL A 646 14.84 28.08 2.26
CA VAL A 646 14.02 28.63 1.18
C VAL A 646 13.59 30.03 1.62
N GLU A 647 13.92 31.01 0.82
CA GLU A 647 13.43 32.39 1.02
C GLU A 647 11.91 32.42 0.85
N MET A 648 11.21 33.04 1.81
CA MET A 648 9.75 33.18 1.79
C MET A 648 9.33 34.38 0.98
#